data_9b00fe35f9dde08f512e59c826417097
#
_entry.id   9b00fe35f9dde08f512e59c826417097
#
_cell.length_a   1.000
_cell.length_b   1.000
_cell.length_c   1.000
_cell.angle_alpha   90.00
_cell.angle_beta   90.00
_cell.angle_gamma   90.00
#
_symmetry.space_group_name_H-M   'P 1'
#
loop_
_entity.id
_entity.type
_entity.pdbx_description
1 polymer ?
#
loop_
_entity_poly.entity_id
_entity_poly.type
_entity_poly.pdbx_seq_one_letter_code
_entity_poly.pdbx_strand_id
1 'polypeptide(L)'
;MSLVSEEIVQEILLSIAVTAHSEGGLLRPTLRSISAAISELARDGVSCELLIVLDNATAETSAEAEQWLAPGRVTASVRIVRSAAGDASASRNLATHYARGLYLAFCDGDDLVTSNYLQQAMLMLLEAQEPLIIHPSEVVSFGARSAIWKIPASESIDHRNLVRHNLWPSSSVSQRSTYESWPYSQLAPEGGFGPEDWLWNIETAIAGIPHRPAPETMFFYRVREFGGVNNRHVHSILPWFDLDGLIDALPLHSDPEPMTIQPTAPRSRRILRRGYRIVRPVARMVTAPLGQARREKIYSWVTRVSRPVNPAGLVSPRVEAVLREAAEIEPALSWTAYSYANLEHWNHSDDGYAALLVEIVANLKGHTEALVMVPWVGIGGADLVSINYAKALVEDERFHGNVSMLATYIPSRTIRHLVPTGVNFVQVPEKFRELSPDQQRRLMAQVLLLLKPEVIVSVNCFDLTNSLQFFGRQLGSASRIFLTLFAFDRIGAGYPVNPITDDSQRAFLTEIVAILTDNTVTAGIVQEMLALSDEKVRVHHQPALDPIPSLSIGTRAYNNRHFTPTNPFLLIWPHRLDKEKRPDTLIRIAEKLRSEGMPVEIHVYGQQVLSDDGESLMRSISAAGIKYRGPYQGGLMALPTHDFHALLLTSESEGLPLVLVQSMLLGLPVISSAVGGVTDIVHDNQTGLLTKGPDDIEGFTSAIRHLMDSLDDRRRIIRDAYDFAIAQHGWTSFSRLVDELT
;
A
#
# COMPACT_ATOMS: atom_id res chain seq x y z
N MET A 1 71.63 -24.82 20.67
CA MET A 1 70.42 -25.49 20.18
C MET A 1 69.24 -24.88 20.92
N SER A 2 68.58 -23.93 20.29
CA SER A 2 67.44 -23.25 20.83
C SER A 2 66.18 -24.01 20.35
N LEU A 3 65.49 -24.63 21.29
CA LEU A 3 64.14 -25.15 21.05
C LEU A 3 63.20 -23.97 20.97
N VAL A 4 62.85 -23.61 19.73
CA VAL A 4 61.64 -22.74 19.46
C VAL A 4 60.43 -23.62 19.74
N SER A 5 59.74 -23.38 20.84
CA SER A 5 58.43 -23.92 21.08
C SER A 5 57.49 -23.34 19.99
N GLU A 6 57.08 -24.19 19.07
CA GLU A 6 55.91 -23.89 18.23
C GLU A 6 54.71 -23.71 19.18
N GLU A 7 54.30 -22.47 19.43
CA GLU A 7 52.96 -22.20 19.93
C GLU A 7 51.97 -22.75 18.90
N ILE A 8 51.32 -23.85 19.24
CA ILE A 8 50.12 -24.33 18.52
C ILE A 8 49.10 -23.22 18.68
N VAL A 9 48.99 -22.37 17.68
CA VAL A 9 47.86 -21.39 17.57
C VAL A 9 46.61 -22.24 17.45
N GLN A 10 45.87 -22.39 18.52
CA GLN A 10 44.61 -23.11 18.53
C GLN A 10 43.65 -22.34 17.57
N GLU A 11 43.30 -22.99 16.47
CA GLU A 11 42.45 -22.40 15.44
C GLU A 11 41.06 -22.09 16.04
N ILE A 12 40.57 -20.86 15.86
CA ILE A 12 39.28 -20.46 16.38
C ILE A 12 38.21 -21.18 15.56
N LEU A 13 37.33 -21.92 16.23
CA LEU A 13 36.28 -22.67 15.57
C LEU A 13 35.00 -21.81 15.39
N LEU A 14 34.60 -21.02 16.39
CA LEU A 14 33.40 -20.20 16.36
C LEU A 14 33.69 -18.72 16.70
N SER A 15 33.31 -17.82 15.84
CA SER A 15 33.20 -16.39 16.14
C SER A 15 31.75 -16.05 16.55
N ILE A 16 31.59 -15.33 17.66
CA ILE A 16 30.29 -14.84 18.10
C ILE A 16 30.30 -13.32 17.93
N ALA A 17 29.47 -12.79 17.04
CA ALA A 17 29.35 -11.37 16.73
C ALA A 17 28.14 -10.76 17.46
N VAL A 18 28.40 -9.74 18.26
CA VAL A 18 27.34 -8.91 18.90
C VAL A 18 27.37 -7.54 18.28
N THR A 19 26.28 -7.15 17.61
CA THR A 19 26.15 -5.83 17.00
C THR A 19 25.50 -4.85 17.97
N ALA A 20 26.10 -3.67 18.16
CA ALA A 20 25.63 -2.69 19.13
C ALA A 20 25.75 -1.24 18.61
N HIS A 21 24.74 -0.42 18.95
CA HIS A 21 24.63 0.99 18.55
C HIS A 21 24.30 1.90 19.73
N SER A 22 23.08 1.83 20.26
CA SER A 22 22.57 2.73 21.33
C SER A 22 21.95 1.96 22.50
N GLU A 23 22.47 0.78 22.79
CA GLU A 23 21.96 -0.13 23.82
C GLU A 23 22.28 0.35 25.22
N GLY A 24 23.41 1.08 25.41
CA GLY A 24 23.83 1.52 26.73
C GLY A 24 23.93 0.35 27.69
N GLY A 25 23.33 0.47 28.87
CA GLY A 25 23.31 -0.58 29.88
C GLY A 25 22.59 -1.88 29.48
N LEU A 26 21.80 -1.90 28.39
CA LEU A 26 21.13 -3.11 27.87
C LEU A 26 22.13 -4.10 27.25
N LEU A 27 23.30 -3.63 26.81
CA LEU A 27 24.35 -4.50 26.25
C LEU A 27 24.90 -5.47 27.30
N ARG A 28 24.89 -5.10 28.60
CA ARG A 28 25.45 -5.93 29.68
C ARG A 28 24.73 -7.27 29.85
N PRO A 29 23.37 -7.34 29.92
CA PRO A 29 22.66 -8.62 29.95
C PRO A 29 22.94 -9.49 28.73
N THR A 30 23.02 -8.91 27.53
CA THR A 30 23.37 -9.63 26.30
C THR A 30 24.73 -10.29 26.40
N LEU A 31 25.77 -9.53 26.74
CA LEU A 31 27.12 -10.05 26.87
C LEU A 31 27.26 -11.08 28.00
N ARG A 32 26.45 -10.97 29.06
CA ARG A 32 26.39 -12.00 30.12
C ARG A 32 25.79 -13.32 29.61
N SER A 33 24.69 -13.25 28.84
CA SER A 33 24.07 -14.45 28.27
C SER A 33 24.99 -15.13 27.26
N ILE A 34 25.68 -14.37 26.41
CA ILE A 34 26.69 -14.87 25.47
C ILE A 34 27.87 -15.47 26.20
N SER A 35 28.37 -14.83 27.27
CA SER A 35 29.46 -15.38 28.10
C SER A 35 29.07 -16.71 28.73
N ALA A 36 27.84 -16.88 29.20
CA ALA A 36 27.34 -18.15 29.70
C ALA A 36 27.34 -19.23 28.60
N ALA A 37 26.86 -18.89 27.39
CA ALA A 37 26.85 -19.81 26.26
C ALA A 37 28.29 -20.20 25.79
N ILE A 38 29.22 -19.25 25.77
CA ILE A 38 30.62 -19.53 25.50
C ILE A 38 31.23 -20.46 26.57
N SER A 39 30.86 -20.30 27.83
CA SER A 39 31.36 -21.15 28.93
C SER A 39 30.88 -22.60 28.81
N GLU A 40 29.67 -22.85 28.28
CA GLU A 40 29.21 -24.20 27.95
C GLU A 40 30.09 -24.83 26.83
N LEU A 41 30.29 -24.09 25.73
CA LEU A 41 31.14 -24.52 24.61
C LEU A 41 32.59 -24.82 25.04
N ALA A 42 33.15 -24.00 25.93
CA ALA A 42 34.50 -24.18 26.42
C ALA A 42 34.69 -25.52 27.20
N ARG A 43 33.62 -26.02 27.83
CA ARG A 43 33.64 -27.35 28.49
C ARG A 43 33.79 -28.49 27.50
N ASP A 44 33.27 -28.29 26.27
CA ASP A 44 33.38 -29.25 25.17
C ASP A 44 34.68 -29.05 24.35
N GLY A 45 35.55 -28.16 24.78
CA GLY A 45 36.80 -27.88 24.11
C GLY A 45 36.71 -27.03 22.83
N VAL A 46 35.59 -26.39 22.57
CA VAL A 46 35.40 -25.52 21.41
C VAL A 46 36.07 -24.18 21.63
N SER A 47 37.00 -23.80 20.74
CA SER A 47 37.68 -22.50 20.78
C SER A 47 36.79 -21.40 20.18
N CYS A 48 36.61 -20.32 20.95
CA CYS A 48 35.73 -19.21 20.55
C CYS A 48 36.44 -17.85 20.59
N GLU A 49 35.94 -16.90 19.79
CA GLU A 49 36.15 -15.47 19.99
C GLU A 49 34.82 -14.76 20.13
N LEU A 50 34.80 -13.69 20.92
CA LEU A 50 33.68 -12.73 21.00
C LEU A 50 34.04 -11.45 20.24
N LEU A 51 33.30 -11.12 19.21
CA LEU A 51 33.45 -9.92 18.38
C LEU A 51 32.34 -8.95 18.68
N ILE A 52 32.65 -7.80 19.29
CA ILE A 52 31.64 -6.73 19.54
C ILE A 52 31.79 -5.68 18.46
N VAL A 53 30.78 -5.52 17.64
CA VAL A 53 30.74 -4.51 16.56
C VAL A 53 29.97 -3.29 17.05
N LEU A 54 30.68 -2.18 17.21
CA LEU A 54 30.13 -0.89 17.64
C LEU A 54 29.90 0.00 16.43
N ASP A 55 28.64 0.16 15.98
CA ASP A 55 28.29 0.96 14.82
C ASP A 55 27.64 2.28 15.25
N ASN A 56 28.32 3.41 15.00
CA ASN A 56 27.89 4.73 15.51
C ASN A 56 27.48 4.67 16.98
N ALA A 57 28.21 3.86 17.77
CA ALA A 57 27.79 3.55 19.13
C ALA A 57 27.89 4.77 20.06
N THR A 58 26.88 4.90 20.93
CA THR A 58 26.90 5.93 21.99
C THR A 58 28.11 5.72 22.93
N ALA A 59 28.51 6.80 23.61
CA ALA A 59 29.61 6.73 24.59
C ALA A 59 29.30 5.71 25.71
N GLU A 60 28.05 5.60 26.14
CA GLU A 60 27.59 4.63 27.14
C GLU A 60 27.73 3.20 26.64
N THR A 61 27.26 2.90 25.40
CA THR A 61 27.37 1.58 24.77
C THR A 61 28.85 1.19 24.59
N SER A 62 29.68 2.15 24.14
CA SER A 62 31.15 1.91 23.98
C SER A 62 31.84 1.62 25.31
N ALA A 63 31.52 2.39 26.36
CA ALA A 63 32.08 2.19 27.68
C ALA A 63 31.66 0.84 28.29
N GLU A 64 30.43 0.39 28.04
CA GLU A 64 29.96 -0.93 28.47
C GLU A 64 30.71 -2.06 27.74
N ALA A 65 30.87 -1.96 26.43
CA ALA A 65 31.62 -2.94 25.63
C ALA A 65 33.08 -3.06 26.04
N GLU A 66 33.75 -1.93 26.31
CA GLU A 66 35.19 -1.91 26.72
C GLU A 66 35.46 -2.61 28.04
N GLN A 67 34.49 -2.69 28.97
CA GLN A 67 34.62 -3.43 30.20
C GLN A 67 34.81 -4.93 29.96
N TRP A 68 34.39 -5.47 28.81
CA TRP A 68 34.50 -6.89 28.48
C TRP A 68 35.87 -7.29 27.89
N LEU A 69 36.73 -6.30 27.58
CA LEU A 69 38.13 -6.57 27.23
C LEU A 69 38.97 -7.02 28.43
N ALA A 70 38.44 -6.82 29.65
CA ALA A 70 39.17 -7.21 30.87
C ALA A 70 39.32 -8.74 30.98
N PRO A 71 40.49 -9.26 31.28
CA PRO A 71 40.74 -10.70 31.43
C PRO A 71 39.80 -11.35 32.45
N GLY A 72 39.33 -12.56 32.15
CA GLY A 72 38.48 -13.37 33.04
C GLY A 72 36.96 -13.03 32.99
N ARG A 73 36.55 -12.08 32.18
CA ARG A 73 35.13 -11.78 31.96
C ARG A 73 34.45 -12.82 31.08
N VAL A 74 35.15 -13.34 30.08
CA VAL A 74 34.67 -14.35 29.13
C VAL A 74 35.78 -15.39 28.94
N THR A 75 35.41 -16.65 28.75
CA THR A 75 36.32 -17.77 28.44
C THR A 75 36.66 -17.82 26.94
N ALA A 76 36.86 -16.65 26.33
CA ALA A 76 37.17 -16.49 24.90
C ALA A 76 37.99 -15.20 24.71
N SER A 77 38.67 -15.08 23.57
CA SER A 77 39.26 -13.79 23.17
C SER A 77 38.18 -12.80 22.83
N VAL A 78 38.29 -11.57 23.33
CA VAL A 78 37.29 -10.48 23.04
C VAL A 78 37.96 -9.44 22.16
N ARG A 79 37.24 -9.04 21.10
CA ARG A 79 37.68 -7.97 20.18
C ARG A 79 36.55 -6.99 19.96
N ILE A 80 36.90 -5.72 19.82
CA ILE A 80 35.95 -4.66 19.43
C ILE A 80 36.29 -4.18 18.03
N VAL A 81 35.32 -4.16 17.17
CA VAL A 81 35.36 -3.55 15.82
C VAL A 81 34.46 -2.33 15.82
N ARG A 82 34.92 -1.21 15.26
CA ARG A 82 34.18 0.03 15.18
C ARG A 82 33.73 0.32 13.75
N SER A 83 32.49 0.72 13.58
CA SER A 83 31.87 1.12 12.34
C SER A 83 31.22 2.49 12.49
N ALA A 84 31.04 3.17 11.37
CA ALA A 84 30.27 4.42 11.26
C ALA A 84 29.21 4.33 10.14
N ALA A 85 28.78 3.11 9.80
CA ALA A 85 27.81 2.88 8.73
C ALA A 85 26.37 3.27 9.10
N GLY A 86 25.99 3.13 10.38
CA GLY A 86 24.64 3.39 10.85
C GLY A 86 23.60 2.39 10.32
N ASP A 87 24.05 1.18 9.95
CA ASP A 87 23.25 0.17 9.27
C ASP A 87 23.56 -1.23 9.83
N ALA A 88 22.52 -1.99 10.18
CA ALA A 88 22.65 -3.31 10.78
C ALA A 88 23.25 -4.33 9.81
N SER A 89 22.90 -4.25 8.50
CA SER A 89 23.48 -5.09 7.45
C SER A 89 24.99 -4.87 7.33
N ALA A 90 25.39 -3.61 7.27
CA ALA A 90 26.80 -3.23 7.20
C ALA A 90 27.56 -3.74 8.43
N SER A 91 26.98 -3.67 9.62
CA SER A 91 27.57 -4.14 10.87
C SER A 91 27.76 -5.65 10.86
N ARG A 92 26.76 -6.43 10.38
CA ARG A 92 26.85 -7.89 10.27
C ARG A 92 27.87 -8.30 9.19
N ASN A 93 27.88 -7.63 8.04
CA ASN A 93 28.87 -7.88 6.99
C ASN A 93 30.30 -7.56 7.46
N LEU A 94 30.46 -6.48 8.23
CA LEU A 94 31.75 -6.14 8.84
C LEU A 94 32.18 -7.21 9.86
N ALA A 95 31.24 -7.71 10.67
CA ALA A 95 31.52 -8.82 11.59
C ALA A 95 31.98 -10.07 10.84
N THR A 96 31.32 -10.42 9.74
CA THR A 96 31.68 -11.54 8.86
C THR A 96 33.14 -11.40 8.36
N HIS A 97 33.51 -10.19 7.91
CA HIS A 97 34.86 -9.90 7.41
C HIS A 97 35.92 -10.03 8.50
N TYR A 98 35.63 -9.62 9.74
CA TYR A 98 36.62 -9.68 10.85
C TYR A 98 36.58 -10.97 11.64
N ALA A 99 35.58 -11.82 11.46
CA ALA A 99 35.47 -13.12 12.11
C ALA A 99 36.64 -14.06 11.69
N ARG A 100 37.17 -14.79 12.65
CA ARG A 100 38.30 -15.75 12.45
C ARG A 100 37.85 -17.19 12.50
N GLY A 101 36.67 -17.46 13.06
CA GLY A 101 36.12 -18.79 13.18
C GLY A 101 35.66 -19.37 11.84
N LEU A 102 35.67 -20.70 11.74
CA LEU A 102 35.03 -21.41 10.62
C LEU A 102 33.55 -21.24 10.64
N TYR A 103 32.97 -21.09 11.82
CA TYR A 103 31.55 -20.80 12.06
C TYR A 103 31.37 -19.37 12.61
N LEU A 104 30.21 -18.79 12.36
CA LEU A 104 29.85 -17.45 12.83
C LEU A 104 28.42 -17.45 13.39
N ALA A 105 28.28 -16.87 14.58
CA ALA A 105 27.02 -16.64 15.25
C ALA A 105 26.71 -15.13 15.33
N PHE A 106 25.46 -14.73 15.15
CA PHE A 106 24.98 -13.36 15.36
C PHE A 106 24.06 -13.26 16.56
N CYS A 107 24.16 -12.14 17.29
CA CYS A 107 23.22 -11.72 18.33
C CYS A 107 23.17 -10.19 18.36
N ASP A 108 21.97 -9.61 18.46
CA ASP A 108 21.83 -8.16 18.60
C ASP A 108 22.10 -7.72 20.05
N GLY A 109 22.61 -6.51 20.24
CA GLY A 109 23.17 -6.00 21.51
C GLY A 109 22.19 -5.79 22.66
N ASP A 110 20.89 -6.03 22.46
CA ASP A 110 19.86 -5.94 23.49
C ASP A 110 19.07 -7.24 23.70
N ASP A 111 19.41 -8.30 22.96
CA ASP A 111 18.77 -9.60 23.02
C ASP A 111 19.60 -10.61 23.82
N LEU A 112 19.00 -11.73 24.20
CA LEU A 112 19.66 -12.78 24.96
C LEU A 112 19.37 -14.16 24.36
N VAL A 113 20.26 -15.11 24.65
CA VAL A 113 20.11 -16.54 24.29
C VAL A 113 20.25 -17.41 25.52
N THR A 114 19.69 -18.63 25.47
CA THR A 114 19.92 -19.64 26.50
C THR A 114 21.40 -20.12 26.46
N SER A 115 21.95 -20.52 27.61
CA SER A 115 23.34 -20.96 27.73
C SER A 115 23.71 -22.14 26.83
N ASN A 116 22.77 -23.02 26.52
CA ASN A 116 22.95 -24.19 25.65
C ASN A 116 22.80 -23.88 24.14
N TYR A 117 22.42 -22.65 23.72
CA TYR A 117 22.14 -22.39 22.32
C TYR A 117 23.30 -22.62 21.38
N LEU A 118 24.45 -22.03 21.69
CA LEU A 118 25.64 -22.16 20.85
C LEU A 118 26.16 -23.62 20.80
N GLN A 119 26.04 -24.34 21.91
CA GLN A 119 26.40 -25.74 21.98
C GLN A 119 25.52 -26.61 21.07
N GLN A 120 24.21 -26.47 21.18
CA GLN A 120 23.26 -27.22 20.34
C GLN A 120 23.44 -26.87 18.84
N ALA A 121 23.66 -25.58 18.53
CA ALA A 121 23.92 -25.16 17.17
C ALA A 121 25.19 -25.76 16.59
N MET A 122 26.29 -25.76 17.37
CA MET A 122 27.56 -26.35 16.93
C MET A 122 27.49 -27.87 16.74
N LEU A 123 26.77 -28.59 17.60
CA LEU A 123 26.55 -30.04 17.42
C LEU A 123 25.87 -30.32 16.08
N MET A 124 24.83 -29.58 15.74
CA MET A 124 24.11 -29.73 14.46
C MET A 124 24.98 -29.38 13.26
N LEU A 125 25.77 -28.31 13.35
CA LEU A 125 26.66 -27.86 12.27
C LEU A 125 27.82 -28.80 12.01
N LEU A 126 28.39 -29.41 13.06
CA LEU A 126 29.49 -30.38 12.93
C LEU A 126 29.03 -31.71 12.32
N GLU A 127 27.73 -32.05 12.45
CA GLU A 127 27.13 -33.23 11.83
C GLU A 127 26.64 -32.97 10.40
N ALA A 128 26.46 -31.69 10.02
CA ALA A 128 25.92 -31.32 8.70
C ALA A 128 26.94 -31.55 7.59
N GLN A 129 26.48 -32.15 6.48
CA GLN A 129 27.29 -32.35 5.27
C GLN A 129 27.23 -31.15 4.32
N GLU A 130 26.15 -30.38 4.39
CA GLU A 130 25.83 -29.24 3.53
C GLU A 130 25.71 -27.97 4.39
N PRO A 131 25.76 -26.76 3.78
CA PRO A 131 25.52 -25.52 4.49
C PRO A 131 24.19 -25.53 5.19
N LEU A 132 24.15 -25.06 6.43
CA LEU A 132 22.97 -25.10 7.30
C LEU A 132 22.94 -23.83 8.16
N ILE A 133 21.79 -23.20 8.31
CA ILE A 133 21.56 -22.05 9.19
C ILE A 133 20.77 -22.53 10.40
N ILE A 134 21.31 -22.32 11.59
CA ILE A 134 20.71 -22.74 12.85
C ILE A 134 20.14 -21.53 13.59
N HIS A 135 18.90 -21.64 14.04
CA HIS A 135 18.21 -20.67 14.89
C HIS A 135 17.84 -21.27 16.25
N PRO A 136 17.54 -20.44 17.28
CA PRO A 136 16.93 -20.96 18.50
C PRO A 136 15.57 -21.61 18.20
N SER A 137 15.15 -22.60 18.99
CA SER A 137 13.88 -23.31 18.73
C SER A 137 12.61 -22.53 19.13
N GLU A 138 12.74 -21.62 20.08
CA GLU A 138 11.64 -20.79 20.55
C GLU A 138 12.10 -19.35 20.77
N VAL A 139 11.20 -18.41 20.51
CA VAL A 139 11.40 -16.99 20.79
C VAL A 139 10.44 -16.54 21.88
N VAL A 140 10.95 -15.79 22.82
CA VAL A 140 10.20 -15.13 23.89
C VAL A 140 10.45 -13.64 23.81
N SER A 141 9.46 -12.85 23.42
CA SER A 141 9.60 -11.40 23.47
C SER A 141 9.26 -10.87 24.86
N PHE A 142 9.98 -9.81 25.26
CA PHE A 142 9.82 -9.17 26.56
C PHE A 142 10.01 -7.65 26.46
N GLY A 143 9.72 -6.93 27.53
CA GLY A 143 9.73 -5.48 27.56
C GLY A 143 8.37 -4.87 27.26
N ALA A 144 8.24 -4.12 26.17
CA ALA A 144 6.97 -3.48 25.82
C ALA A 144 5.87 -4.46 25.39
N ARG A 145 6.26 -5.65 24.90
CA ARG A 145 5.35 -6.70 24.44
C ARG A 145 5.84 -8.08 24.92
N SER A 146 4.89 -8.93 25.35
CA SER A 146 5.16 -10.30 25.74
C SER A 146 4.53 -11.25 24.72
N ALA A 147 5.35 -11.98 23.99
CA ALA A 147 4.88 -12.99 23.04
C ALA A 147 5.81 -14.22 23.10
N ILE A 148 5.30 -15.35 22.64
CA ILE A 148 6.04 -16.58 22.49
C ILE A 148 5.65 -17.25 21.19
N TRP A 149 6.66 -17.79 20.46
CA TRP A 149 6.43 -18.58 19.25
C TRP A 149 7.55 -19.57 19.03
N LYS A 150 7.27 -20.59 18.26
CA LYS A 150 8.24 -21.61 17.85
C LYS A 150 8.84 -21.21 16.49
N ILE A 151 10.10 -21.55 16.32
CA ILE A 151 10.81 -21.39 15.06
C ILE A 151 10.64 -22.68 14.25
N PRO A 152 10.09 -22.61 13.03
CA PRO A 152 9.95 -23.78 12.17
C PRO A 152 11.25 -24.14 11.47
N ALA A 153 11.41 -25.42 11.11
CA ALA A 153 12.41 -25.83 10.13
C ALA A 153 11.92 -25.51 8.71
N SER A 154 12.84 -25.20 7.78
CA SER A 154 12.51 -24.88 6.38
C SER A 154 11.65 -25.96 5.74
N GLU A 155 11.94 -27.21 6.03
CA GLU A 155 11.26 -28.37 5.44
C GLU A 155 9.82 -28.54 5.94
N SER A 156 9.44 -27.81 7.00
CA SER A 156 8.11 -27.88 7.62
C SER A 156 7.18 -26.72 7.25
N ILE A 157 7.61 -25.81 6.38
CA ILE A 157 6.85 -24.63 6.01
C ILE A 157 6.61 -24.54 4.50
N ASP A 158 5.56 -23.84 4.13
CA ASP A 158 5.41 -23.31 2.80
C ASP A 158 6.24 -22.01 2.70
N HIS A 159 7.28 -21.98 1.87
CA HIS A 159 8.19 -20.84 1.74
C HIS A 159 7.45 -19.57 1.27
N ARG A 160 6.29 -19.70 0.60
CA ARG A 160 5.44 -18.55 0.27
C ARG A 160 5.05 -17.74 1.51
N ASN A 161 5.01 -18.36 2.70
CA ASN A 161 4.73 -17.64 3.94
C ASN A 161 5.84 -16.65 4.33
N LEU A 162 7.05 -16.80 3.78
CA LEU A 162 8.14 -15.84 3.98
C LEU A 162 7.83 -14.46 3.39
N VAL A 163 6.95 -14.34 2.40
CA VAL A 163 6.51 -13.02 1.90
C VAL A 163 5.68 -12.24 2.92
N ARG A 164 5.14 -12.94 3.92
CA ARG A 164 4.21 -12.41 4.93
C ARG A 164 4.86 -12.26 6.31
N HIS A 165 5.75 -13.18 6.66
CA HIS A 165 6.30 -13.32 8.01
C HIS A 165 7.81 -13.56 7.96
N ASN A 166 8.55 -12.82 8.78
CA ASN A 166 9.92 -13.20 9.10
C ASN A 166 9.87 -14.37 10.11
N LEU A 167 10.06 -15.59 9.61
CA LEU A 167 9.91 -16.81 10.39
C LEU A 167 11.13 -17.10 11.26
N TRP A 168 12.30 -16.56 10.91
CA TRP A 168 13.57 -16.81 11.58
C TRP A 168 14.15 -15.50 12.12
N PRO A 169 14.59 -15.47 13.39
CA PRO A 169 15.19 -14.27 13.98
C PRO A 169 16.59 -14.00 13.41
N SER A 170 17.06 -12.77 13.59
CA SER A 170 18.44 -12.36 13.25
C SER A 170 19.51 -13.19 13.99
N SER A 171 19.19 -13.74 15.16
CA SER A 171 20.09 -14.66 15.89
C SER A 171 20.20 -15.98 15.15
N SER A 172 21.33 -16.19 14.51
CA SER A 172 21.62 -17.37 13.68
C SER A 172 23.08 -17.81 13.83
N VAL A 173 23.33 -19.09 13.57
CA VAL A 173 24.66 -19.67 13.52
C VAL A 173 24.81 -20.48 12.23
N SER A 174 25.90 -20.26 11.49
CA SER A 174 26.18 -21.00 10.27
C SER A 174 27.70 -21.08 10.01
N GLN A 175 28.12 -21.79 8.98
CA GLN A 175 29.45 -21.64 8.43
C GLN A 175 29.68 -20.18 8.04
N ARG A 176 30.85 -19.61 8.35
CA ARG A 176 31.21 -18.25 7.97
C ARG A 176 31.11 -18.02 6.45
N SER A 177 31.47 -19.01 5.66
CA SER A 177 31.36 -19.01 4.20
C SER A 177 29.92 -18.79 3.69
N THR A 178 28.90 -19.19 4.47
CA THR A 178 27.49 -18.90 4.14
C THR A 178 27.23 -17.40 4.13
N TYR A 179 27.68 -16.69 5.17
CA TYR A 179 27.52 -15.23 5.26
C TYR A 179 28.39 -14.45 4.26
N GLU A 180 29.57 -15.04 3.89
CA GLU A 180 30.44 -14.48 2.84
C GLU A 180 29.81 -14.61 1.45
N SER A 181 29.14 -15.73 1.17
CA SER A 181 28.47 -16.00 -0.10
C SER A 181 27.13 -15.26 -0.23
N TRP A 182 26.45 -15.06 0.89
CA TRP A 182 25.15 -14.39 1.01
C TRP A 182 25.27 -13.24 2.02
N PRO A 183 25.90 -12.11 1.65
CA PRO A 183 26.01 -10.99 2.57
C PRO A 183 24.66 -10.33 2.77
N TYR A 184 24.43 -9.72 3.93
CA TYR A 184 23.22 -8.93 4.19
C TYR A 184 23.12 -7.76 3.23
N SER A 185 22.00 -7.63 2.53
CA SER A 185 21.72 -6.52 1.63
C SER A 185 21.61 -5.21 2.41
N GLN A 186 22.37 -4.18 1.99
CA GLN A 186 22.29 -2.85 2.61
C GLN A 186 21.03 -2.15 2.16
N LEU A 187 20.03 -2.11 3.04
CA LEU A 187 18.80 -1.40 2.83
C LEU A 187 18.96 0.00 3.42
N ALA A 188 19.04 1.01 2.55
CA ALA A 188 19.16 2.40 3.01
C ALA A 188 18.09 2.70 4.08
N PRO A 189 18.45 3.06 5.31
CA PRO A 189 17.48 3.28 6.40
C PRO A 189 16.45 4.34 6.06
N GLU A 190 16.85 5.27 5.19
CA GLU A 190 16.03 6.37 4.69
C GLU A 190 15.00 5.91 3.65
N GLY A 191 15.20 4.76 3.00
CA GLY A 191 14.28 4.19 2.01
C GLY A 191 13.02 3.57 2.61
N GLY A 192 13.02 3.26 3.93
CA GLY A 192 11.89 2.61 4.61
C GLY A 192 11.70 1.14 4.23
N PHE A 193 12.72 0.53 3.60
CA PHE A 193 12.77 -0.91 3.37
C PHE A 193 13.31 -1.65 4.59
N GLY A 194 12.95 -2.91 4.73
CA GLY A 194 13.42 -3.78 5.79
C GLY A 194 12.33 -4.70 6.34
N PRO A 195 12.62 -5.52 7.36
CA PRO A 195 13.93 -5.72 7.99
C PRO A 195 14.93 -6.47 7.08
N GLU A 196 16.20 -6.18 7.23
CA GLU A 196 17.30 -6.75 6.46
C GLU A 196 17.50 -8.23 6.69
N ASP A 197 17.28 -8.70 7.92
CA ASP A 197 17.35 -10.12 8.31
C ASP A 197 16.25 -10.93 7.62
N TRP A 198 15.07 -10.35 7.44
CA TRP A 198 13.99 -11.00 6.71
C TRP A 198 14.34 -11.20 5.23
N LEU A 199 14.86 -10.16 4.57
CA LEU A 199 15.31 -10.29 3.19
C LEU A 199 16.41 -11.36 3.06
N TRP A 200 17.41 -11.35 3.97
CA TRP A 200 18.46 -12.33 4.00
C TRP A 200 17.92 -13.77 4.16
N ASN A 201 16.94 -13.96 5.03
CA ASN A 201 16.26 -15.24 5.21
C ASN A 201 15.56 -15.72 3.91
N ILE A 202 14.96 -14.82 3.14
CA ILE A 202 14.36 -15.13 1.84
C ILE A 202 15.46 -15.52 0.83
N GLU A 203 16.52 -14.73 0.73
CA GLU A 203 17.63 -14.96 -0.22
C GLU A 203 18.32 -16.30 0.04
N THR A 204 18.54 -16.65 1.29
CA THR A 204 19.16 -17.94 1.67
C THR A 204 18.21 -19.12 1.47
N ALA A 205 16.89 -18.92 1.67
CA ALA A 205 15.89 -19.93 1.35
C ALA A 205 15.79 -20.18 -0.17
N ILE A 206 15.85 -19.14 -1.00
CA ILE A 206 15.94 -19.23 -2.47
C ILE A 206 17.21 -20.01 -2.88
N ALA A 207 18.32 -19.81 -2.19
CA ALA A 207 19.56 -20.53 -2.42
C ALA A 207 19.50 -22.00 -2.01
N GLY A 208 18.40 -22.46 -1.43
CA GLY A 208 18.21 -23.83 -0.95
C GLY A 208 18.96 -24.15 0.33
N ILE A 209 19.43 -23.14 1.10
CA ILE A 209 20.11 -23.35 2.38
C ILE A 209 19.06 -23.60 3.46
N PRO A 210 19.05 -24.79 4.12
CA PRO A 210 18.06 -25.08 5.15
C PRO A 210 18.21 -24.20 6.38
N HIS A 211 17.10 -23.75 6.95
CA HIS A 211 17.01 -23.11 8.25
C HIS A 211 16.42 -24.10 9.25
N ARG A 212 17.11 -24.38 10.35
CA ARG A 212 16.67 -25.35 11.34
C ARG A 212 16.75 -24.82 12.78
N PRO A 213 15.79 -25.13 13.63
CA PRO A 213 15.84 -24.78 15.05
C PRO A 213 16.75 -25.72 15.82
N ALA A 214 17.63 -25.16 16.67
CA ALA A 214 18.41 -25.90 17.65
C ALA A 214 17.48 -26.40 18.79
N PRO A 215 17.44 -27.70 19.08
CA PRO A 215 16.47 -28.23 20.04
C PRO A 215 16.70 -27.67 21.44
N GLU A 216 15.61 -27.45 22.16
CA GLU A 216 15.62 -27.02 23.57
C GLU A 216 16.33 -25.69 23.86
N THR A 217 16.39 -24.78 22.89
CA THR A 217 16.98 -23.46 23.01
C THR A 217 15.96 -22.35 22.94
N MET A 218 16.26 -21.18 23.52
CA MET A 218 15.39 -19.99 23.44
C MET A 218 16.20 -18.75 23.11
N PHE A 219 15.53 -17.86 22.37
CA PHE A 219 15.94 -16.50 22.09
C PHE A 219 15.02 -15.53 22.82
N PHE A 220 15.57 -14.62 23.57
CA PHE A 220 14.82 -13.60 24.30
C PHE A 220 14.94 -12.28 23.55
N TYR A 221 13.85 -11.92 22.86
CA TYR A 221 13.77 -10.75 21.99
C TYR A 221 13.25 -9.54 22.75
N ARG A 222 14.04 -8.50 22.86
CA ARG A 222 13.69 -7.28 23.57
C ARG A 222 12.85 -6.35 22.70
N VAL A 223 11.62 -6.06 23.10
CA VAL A 223 10.77 -5.04 22.46
C VAL A 223 10.88 -3.76 23.27
N ARG A 224 11.49 -2.73 22.69
CA ARG A 224 11.61 -1.39 23.31
C ARG A 224 10.36 -0.57 23.08
N GLU A 225 9.95 0.25 24.07
CA GLU A 225 8.81 1.17 23.95
C GLU A 225 9.16 2.38 23.07
N PHE A 226 10.42 2.83 23.13
CA PHE A 226 10.99 3.95 22.36
C PHE A 226 12.41 3.63 21.89
N GLY A 227 12.78 4.12 20.70
CA GLY A 227 14.17 4.11 20.22
C GLY A 227 14.67 2.78 19.63
N GLY A 228 13.84 1.75 19.52
CA GLY A 228 14.20 0.51 18.81
C GLY A 228 13.99 0.64 17.30
N VAL A 229 14.73 -0.18 16.54
CA VAL A 229 14.60 -0.31 15.09
C VAL A 229 13.15 -0.61 14.71
N ASN A 230 12.44 -1.41 15.51
CA ASN A 230 11.03 -1.75 15.29
C ASN A 230 10.05 -0.57 15.29
N ASN A 231 10.34 0.52 16.01
CA ASN A 231 9.50 1.73 15.96
C ASN A 231 9.70 2.53 14.67
N ARG A 232 10.82 2.34 13.98
CA ARG A 232 11.08 2.88 12.64
C ARG A 232 10.45 1.99 11.55
N HIS A 233 10.21 0.72 11.82
CA HIS A 233 9.73 -0.28 10.87
C HIS A 233 8.22 -0.55 10.89
N VAL A 234 7.40 0.24 11.59
CA VAL A 234 5.93 0.10 11.56
C VAL A 234 5.39 0.14 10.12
N HIS A 235 6.10 0.83 9.22
CA HIS A 235 5.77 0.95 7.80
C HIS A 235 6.86 0.38 6.88
N SER A 236 7.79 -0.45 7.39
CA SER A 236 8.77 -1.09 6.53
C SER A 236 8.13 -2.20 5.69
N ILE A 237 8.63 -2.36 4.48
CA ILE A 237 8.21 -3.37 3.52
C ILE A 237 9.45 -3.98 2.87
N LEU A 238 9.36 -5.25 2.46
CA LEU A 238 10.45 -5.88 1.75
C LEU A 238 10.70 -5.20 0.40
N PRO A 239 11.97 -5.00 0.02
CA PRO A 239 12.30 -4.59 -1.34
C PRO A 239 11.98 -5.70 -2.34
N TRP A 240 12.37 -5.50 -3.59
CA TRP A 240 12.30 -6.56 -4.58
C TRP A 240 13.15 -7.78 -4.18
N PHE A 241 12.63 -8.96 -4.40
CA PHE A 241 13.32 -10.26 -4.31
C PHE A 241 12.79 -11.20 -5.39
N ASP A 242 13.51 -12.29 -5.67
CA ASP A 242 13.09 -13.28 -6.65
C ASP A 242 11.95 -14.17 -6.11
N LEU A 243 10.71 -13.78 -6.42
CA LEU A 243 9.52 -14.50 -5.97
C LEU A 243 9.43 -15.89 -6.62
N ASP A 244 9.84 -16.04 -7.89
CA ASP A 244 9.78 -17.34 -8.57
C ASP A 244 10.81 -18.29 -7.96
N GLY A 245 12.04 -17.82 -7.74
CA GLY A 245 13.04 -18.59 -7.03
C GLY A 245 12.58 -19.04 -5.64
N LEU A 246 11.83 -18.18 -4.93
CA LEU A 246 11.24 -18.55 -3.64
C LEU A 246 10.16 -19.64 -3.77
N ILE A 247 9.33 -19.59 -4.82
CA ILE A 247 8.32 -20.59 -5.09
C ILE A 247 8.96 -21.92 -5.52
N ASP A 248 9.96 -21.86 -6.38
CA ASP A 248 10.66 -23.05 -6.92
C ASP A 248 11.55 -23.76 -5.85
N ALA A 249 12.00 -23.00 -4.84
CA ALA A 249 12.75 -23.55 -3.70
C ALA A 249 11.89 -24.41 -2.75
N LEU A 250 10.60 -24.62 -3.05
CA LEU A 250 9.71 -25.50 -2.28
C LEU A 250 10.26 -26.94 -2.29
N PRO A 251 10.33 -27.62 -1.15
CA PRO A 251 10.57 -29.05 -1.13
C PRO A 251 9.41 -29.77 -1.86
N LEU A 252 9.74 -30.62 -2.81
CA LEU A 252 8.81 -31.37 -3.67
C LEU A 252 7.91 -32.37 -2.91
N HIS A 253 7.93 -32.41 -1.58
CA HIS A 253 7.23 -33.45 -0.82
C HIS A 253 6.44 -32.91 0.37
N SER A 254 5.22 -33.33 0.37
CA SER A 254 4.14 -33.34 1.37
C SER A 254 3.25 -32.10 1.41
N ASP A 255 1.96 -32.37 1.19
CA ASP A 255 0.90 -31.50 1.69
C ASP A 255 1.22 -31.19 3.15
N PRO A 256 1.34 -29.90 3.54
CA PRO A 256 1.56 -29.57 4.93
C PRO A 256 0.39 -30.13 5.72
N GLU A 257 0.64 -31.00 6.69
CA GLU A 257 -0.40 -31.33 7.64
C GLU A 257 -0.96 -30.01 8.19
N PRO A 258 -2.27 -29.79 8.09
CA PRO A 258 -2.85 -28.56 8.61
C PRO A 258 -2.51 -28.52 10.10
N MET A 259 -1.63 -27.59 10.49
CA MET A 259 -1.34 -27.33 11.89
C MET A 259 -2.64 -26.86 12.55
N THR A 260 -3.44 -27.82 12.99
CA THR A 260 -4.67 -27.60 13.74
C THR A 260 -4.30 -27.01 15.08
N ILE A 261 -4.25 -25.68 15.16
CA ILE A 261 -4.13 -24.98 16.41
C ILE A 261 -5.52 -24.55 16.83
N GLN A 262 -6.01 -25.24 17.81
CA GLN A 262 -7.25 -24.83 18.47
C GLN A 262 -7.04 -23.45 19.12
N PRO A 263 -7.85 -22.45 18.82
CA PRO A 263 -7.83 -21.17 19.52
C PRO A 263 -8.47 -21.35 20.90
N THR A 264 -7.76 -21.96 21.82
CA THR A 264 -8.15 -21.95 23.22
C THR A 264 -7.65 -20.66 23.87
N ALA A 265 -8.34 -19.55 23.61
CA ALA A 265 -8.26 -18.44 24.53
C ALA A 265 -9.11 -18.83 25.77
N PRO A 266 -8.50 -19.26 26.87
CA PRO A 266 -9.25 -19.65 28.05
C PRO A 266 -10.07 -18.44 28.52
N ARG A 267 -11.31 -18.72 29.02
CA ARG A 267 -12.17 -17.69 29.66
C ARG A 267 -11.44 -16.86 30.71
N SER A 268 -10.38 -17.38 31.32
CA SER A 268 -9.46 -16.70 32.23
C SER A 268 -8.77 -15.46 31.64
N ARG A 269 -8.44 -15.40 30.33
CA ARG A 269 -7.84 -14.23 29.68
C ARG A 269 -8.75 -13.00 29.74
N ARG A 270 -10.06 -13.16 29.55
CA ARG A 270 -11.04 -12.06 29.64
C ARG A 270 -11.19 -11.53 31.07
N ILE A 271 -11.10 -12.39 32.05
CA ILE A 271 -11.20 -12.03 33.46
C ILE A 271 -9.96 -11.27 33.92
N LEU A 272 -8.75 -11.71 33.57
CA LEU A 272 -7.49 -11.03 33.90
C LEU A 272 -7.38 -9.66 33.23
N ARG A 273 -7.75 -9.53 31.94
CA ARG A 273 -7.79 -8.24 31.25
C ARG A 273 -8.82 -7.26 31.86
N ARG A 274 -9.99 -7.75 32.25
CA ARG A 274 -11.00 -6.93 32.93
C ARG A 274 -10.55 -6.50 34.33
N GLY A 275 -9.98 -7.40 35.12
CA GLY A 275 -9.46 -7.10 36.45
C GLY A 275 -8.36 -6.01 36.39
N TYR A 276 -7.41 -6.14 35.51
CA TYR A 276 -6.30 -5.18 35.39
C TYR A 276 -6.72 -3.79 34.86
N ARG A 277 -7.69 -3.75 33.94
CA ARG A 277 -8.26 -2.46 33.45
C ARG A 277 -8.98 -1.68 34.55
N ILE A 278 -9.54 -2.35 35.54
CA ILE A 278 -10.24 -1.71 36.66
C ILE A 278 -9.26 -1.31 37.77
N VAL A 279 -8.30 -2.17 38.09
CA VAL A 279 -7.36 -1.94 39.21
C VAL A 279 -6.33 -0.85 38.91
N ARG A 280 -5.85 -0.72 37.67
CA ARG A 280 -4.82 0.24 37.30
C ARG A 280 -5.25 1.73 37.45
N PRO A 281 -6.44 2.16 37.01
CA PRO A 281 -6.92 3.54 37.24
C PRO A 281 -7.15 3.82 38.72
N VAL A 282 -7.71 2.85 39.46
CA VAL A 282 -7.98 2.99 40.90
C VAL A 282 -6.67 3.08 41.69
N ALA A 283 -5.70 2.24 41.41
CA ALA A 283 -4.37 2.32 42.02
C ALA A 283 -3.66 3.63 41.70
N ARG A 284 -3.77 4.15 40.48
CA ARG A 284 -3.25 5.49 40.11
C ARG A 284 -3.96 6.62 40.87
N MET A 285 -5.27 6.55 41.02
CA MET A 285 -6.06 7.57 41.71
C MET A 285 -5.77 7.59 43.22
N VAL A 286 -5.62 6.42 43.85
CA VAL A 286 -5.31 6.28 45.27
C VAL A 286 -3.86 6.64 45.60
N THR A 287 -2.93 6.40 44.67
CA THR A 287 -1.50 6.73 44.88
C THR A 287 -1.10 8.09 44.33
N ALA A 288 -1.98 8.80 43.62
CA ALA A 288 -1.72 10.11 43.02
C ALA A 288 -1.20 11.16 44.02
N PRO A 289 -1.71 11.23 45.27
CA PRO A 289 -1.21 12.22 46.26
C PRO A 289 0.11 11.82 46.92
N LEU A 290 0.68 10.63 46.62
CA LEU A 290 1.93 10.16 47.22
C LEU A 290 3.13 10.57 46.38
N GLY A 291 4.19 11.08 47.00
CA GLY A 291 5.43 11.39 46.30
C GLY A 291 6.03 10.17 45.56
N GLN A 292 6.79 10.43 44.49
CA GLN A 292 7.30 9.41 43.55
C GLN A 292 8.00 8.22 44.23
N ALA A 293 8.86 8.49 45.23
CA ALA A 293 9.57 7.47 45.98
C ALA A 293 8.66 6.51 46.81
N ARG A 294 7.51 7.04 47.31
CA ARG A 294 6.50 6.21 48.00
C ARG A 294 5.66 5.38 47.03
N ARG A 295 5.34 5.94 45.88
CA ARG A 295 4.69 5.21 44.79
C ARG A 295 5.53 4.02 44.32
N GLU A 296 6.83 4.24 44.09
CA GLU A 296 7.75 3.18 43.69
C GLU A 296 7.88 2.07 44.75
N LYS A 297 7.92 2.42 46.03
CA LYS A 297 7.90 1.46 47.12
C LYS A 297 6.60 0.65 47.19
N ILE A 298 5.45 1.26 46.97
CA ILE A 298 4.16 0.59 46.95
C ILE A 298 4.07 -0.31 45.70
N TYR A 299 4.48 0.16 44.55
CA TYR A 299 4.51 -0.66 43.34
C TYR A 299 5.48 -1.84 43.47
N SER A 300 6.67 -1.63 44.04
CA SER A 300 7.64 -2.69 44.27
C SER A 300 7.14 -3.72 45.34
N TRP A 301 6.37 -3.25 46.34
CA TRP A 301 5.77 -4.14 47.32
C TRP A 301 4.59 -4.94 46.72
N VAL A 302 3.71 -4.30 45.98
CA VAL A 302 2.62 -4.95 45.26
C VAL A 302 3.14 -5.98 44.24
N THR A 303 4.21 -5.66 43.54
CA THR A 303 4.86 -6.61 42.61
C THR A 303 5.60 -7.74 43.30
N ARG A 304 6.15 -7.55 44.53
CA ARG A 304 6.77 -8.60 45.34
C ARG A 304 5.76 -9.55 46.00
N VAL A 305 4.62 -9.01 46.41
CA VAL A 305 3.57 -9.83 47.12
C VAL A 305 2.72 -10.60 46.11
N SER A 306 2.53 -10.06 44.93
CA SER A 306 1.91 -10.76 43.82
C SER A 306 2.97 -11.44 42.94
N ARG A 307 3.75 -12.41 43.47
CA ARG A 307 4.49 -13.33 42.60
C ARG A 307 3.46 -14.11 41.79
N PRO A 308 3.37 -13.89 40.46
CA PRO A 308 2.39 -14.62 39.70
C PRO A 308 2.84 -16.07 39.61
N VAL A 309 2.05 -16.93 40.17
CA VAL A 309 1.98 -18.33 39.75
C VAL A 309 1.52 -18.28 38.30
N ASN A 310 2.19 -18.98 37.38
CA ASN A 310 1.78 -19.12 35.97
C ASN A 310 0.27 -19.47 35.95
N PRO A 311 -0.62 -18.53 35.63
CA PRO A 311 -2.02 -18.77 35.80
C PRO A 311 -2.48 -19.75 34.72
N ALA A 312 -2.78 -20.96 35.13
CA ALA A 312 -3.41 -22.00 34.32
C ALA A 312 -2.60 -22.54 33.14
N GLY A 313 -1.26 -22.63 33.25
CA GLY A 313 -0.43 -23.29 32.22
C GLY A 313 -0.35 -22.51 30.92
N LEU A 314 -0.35 -21.18 30.96
CA LEU A 314 -0.19 -20.32 29.78
C LEU A 314 1.18 -20.50 29.10
N VAL A 315 2.18 -20.91 29.83
CA VAL A 315 3.47 -21.37 29.31
C VAL A 315 3.81 -22.74 29.89
N SER A 316 4.62 -23.51 29.15
CA SER A 316 5.05 -24.82 29.64
C SER A 316 5.96 -24.69 30.89
N PRO A 317 6.03 -25.70 31.76
CA PRO A 317 6.94 -25.70 32.91
C PRO A 317 8.39 -25.46 32.52
N ARG A 318 8.80 -25.96 31.34
CA ARG A 318 10.15 -25.74 30.78
C ARG A 318 10.37 -24.25 30.50
N VAL A 319 9.46 -23.59 29.77
CA VAL A 319 9.56 -22.14 29.45
C VAL A 319 9.63 -21.32 30.74
N GLU A 320 8.84 -21.70 31.77
CA GLU A 320 8.86 -21.01 33.06
C GLU A 320 10.20 -21.17 33.78
N ALA A 321 10.79 -22.37 33.74
CA ALA A 321 12.12 -22.62 34.32
C ALA A 321 13.21 -21.78 33.65
N VAL A 322 13.23 -21.77 32.32
CA VAL A 322 14.19 -20.99 31.51
C VAL A 322 14.02 -19.48 31.72
N LEU A 323 12.77 -18.99 31.83
CA LEU A 323 12.50 -17.58 32.15
C LEU A 323 13.04 -17.17 33.53
N ARG A 324 12.98 -18.07 34.53
CA ARG A 324 13.53 -17.80 35.86
C ARG A 324 15.06 -17.72 35.83
N GLU A 325 15.71 -18.61 35.11
CA GLU A 325 17.14 -18.57 34.93
C GLU A 325 17.58 -17.29 34.19
N ALA A 326 16.93 -16.97 33.07
CA ALA A 326 17.24 -15.78 32.31
C ALA A 326 16.97 -14.48 33.10
N ALA A 327 16.03 -14.50 34.04
CA ALA A 327 15.72 -13.35 34.91
C ALA A 327 16.84 -13.04 35.94
N GLU A 328 17.76 -13.97 36.18
CA GLU A 328 18.97 -13.70 36.98
C GLU A 328 19.95 -12.80 36.21
N ILE A 329 19.96 -12.90 34.89
CA ILE A 329 20.78 -12.09 33.99
C ILE A 329 20.07 -10.77 33.65
N GLU A 330 18.76 -10.86 33.30
CA GLU A 330 17.92 -9.74 32.86
C GLU A 330 16.60 -9.71 33.67
N PRO A 331 16.49 -8.85 34.68
CA PRO A 331 15.32 -8.78 35.53
C PRO A 331 13.99 -8.50 34.81
N ALA A 332 14.03 -7.92 33.61
CA ALA A 332 12.83 -7.66 32.79
C ALA A 332 12.16 -8.96 32.30
N LEU A 333 12.88 -10.08 32.31
CA LEU A 333 12.34 -11.43 32.05
C LEU A 333 11.60 -12.05 33.24
N SER A 334 11.61 -11.38 34.41
CA SER A 334 10.72 -11.73 35.53
C SER A 334 9.26 -11.35 35.15
N TRP A 335 8.61 -12.24 34.42
CA TRP A 335 7.25 -11.97 33.96
C TRP A 335 6.28 -11.74 35.12
N THR A 336 5.54 -10.66 35.01
CA THR A 336 4.49 -10.25 35.96
C THR A 336 3.13 -10.79 35.53
N ALA A 337 2.13 -10.66 36.40
CA ALA A 337 0.73 -10.93 36.03
C ALA A 337 0.30 -10.14 34.77
N TYR A 338 0.87 -8.95 34.54
CA TYR A 338 0.65 -8.18 33.33
C TYR A 338 1.24 -8.85 32.09
N SER A 339 2.47 -9.36 32.16
CA SER A 339 3.13 -10.08 31.07
C SER A 339 2.31 -11.33 30.67
N TYR A 340 1.85 -12.12 31.65
CA TYR A 340 1.01 -13.28 31.39
C TYR A 340 -0.38 -12.91 30.84
N ALA A 341 -1.01 -11.83 31.33
CA ALA A 341 -2.32 -11.38 30.87
C ALA A 341 -2.31 -10.88 29.44
N ASN A 342 -1.17 -10.36 28.99
CA ASN A 342 -0.97 -9.83 27.64
C ASN A 342 -0.12 -10.75 26.75
N LEU A 343 0.20 -11.97 27.22
CA LEU A 343 0.97 -12.93 26.45
C LEU A 343 0.26 -13.26 25.13
N GLU A 344 0.96 -13.03 24.03
CA GLU A 344 0.53 -13.40 22.70
C GLU A 344 1.24 -14.70 22.30
N HIS A 345 0.48 -15.64 21.74
CA HIS A 345 1.05 -16.78 21.03
C HIS A 345 0.99 -16.43 19.54
N TRP A 346 2.13 -16.24 18.94
CA TRP A 346 2.18 -16.03 17.49
C TRP A 346 2.12 -17.36 16.78
N ASN A 347 1.20 -17.38 15.87
CA ASN A 347 1.00 -18.49 14.97
C ASN A 347 1.15 -17.94 13.56
N HIS A 348 2.03 -18.52 12.81
CA HIS A 348 2.27 -18.19 11.40
C HIS A 348 1.27 -18.94 10.51
N SER A 349 -0.03 -18.84 10.83
CA SER A 349 -1.07 -19.45 10.00
C SER A 349 -1.16 -18.71 8.67
N ASP A 350 -1.28 -19.48 7.60
CA ASP A 350 -1.62 -18.96 6.29
C ASP A 350 -3.03 -18.34 6.35
N ASP A 351 -3.11 -17.02 6.15
CA ASP A 351 -4.36 -16.27 6.04
C ASP A 351 -4.75 -16.02 4.57
N GLY A 352 -4.12 -16.73 3.65
CA GLY A 352 -4.31 -16.58 2.21
C GLY A 352 -3.56 -15.40 1.59
N TYR A 353 -2.84 -14.62 2.39
CA TYR A 353 -2.08 -13.46 1.91
C TYR A 353 -1.01 -13.84 0.90
N ALA A 354 -0.20 -14.86 1.23
CA ALA A 354 0.89 -15.32 0.37
C ALA A 354 0.37 -15.85 -0.97
N ALA A 355 -0.69 -16.66 -0.93
CA ALA A 355 -1.33 -17.19 -2.13
C ALA A 355 -1.87 -16.07 -3.04
N LEU A 356 -2.53 -15.06 -2.47
CA LEU A 356 -3.02 -13.90 -3.22
C LEU A 356 -1.89 -13.07 -3.84
N LEU A 357 -0.80 -12.84 -3.10
CA LEU A 357 0.36 -12.12 -3.64
C LEU A 357 0.92 -12.85 -4.86
N VAL A 358 1.17 -14.16 -4.73
CA VAL A 358 1.71 -15.00 -5.81
C VAL A 358 0.78 -15.00 -7.02
N GLU A 359 -0.53 -15.17 -6.80
CA GLU A 359 -1.54 -15.18 -7.87
C GLU A 359 -1.55 -13.85 -8.64
N ILE A 360 -1.57 -12.72 -7.95
CA ILE A 360 -1.62 -11.40 -8.60
C ILE A 360 -0.32 -11.12 -9.35
N VAL A 361 0.84 -11.39 -8.73
CA VAL A 361 2.14 -11.16 -9.38
C VAL A 361 2.31 -12.05 -10.60
N ALA A 362 1.96 -13.35 -10.52
CA ALA A 362 2.08 -14.28 -11.64
C ALA A 362 1.24 -13.86 -12.86
N ASN A 363 0.05 -13.28 -12.63
CA ASN A 363 -0.82 -12.80 -13.71
C ASN A 363 -0.34 -11.48 -14.36
N LEU A 364 0.53 -10.73 -13.68
CA LEU A 364 1.05 -9.43 -14.14
C LEU A 364 2.50 -9.52 -14.65
N LYS A 365 3.30 -10.45 -14.12
CA LYS A 365 4.72 -10.59 -14.42
C LYS A 365 4.96 -10.85 -15.91
N GLY A 366 5.96 -10.18 -16.49
CA GLY A 366 6.31 -10.30 -17.91
C GLY A 366 5.39 -9.53 -18.87
N HIS A 367 4.36 -8.83 -18.34
CA HIS A 367 3.40 -8.05 -19.12
C HIS A 367 3.17 -6.64 -18.57
N THR A 368 4.02 -6.16 -17.64
CA THR A 368 3.72 -4.94 -16.87
C THR A 368 4.96 -4.05 -16.76
N GLU A 369 5.33 -3.41 -17.85
CA GLU A 369 6.25 -2.26 -17.83
C GLU A 369 5.49 -0.96 -17.54
N ALA A 370 4.23 -0.85 -18.03
CA ALA A 370 3.31 0.20 -17.64
C ALA A 370 2.02 -0.39 -17.04
N LEU A 371 1.49 0.25 -16.00
CA LEU A 371 0.34 -0.23 -15.24
C LEU A 371 -0.73 0.84 -15.12
N VAL A 372 -1.96 0.54 -15.56
CA VAL A 372 -3.14 1.35 -15.28
C VAL A 372 -3.94 0.69 -14.15
N MET A 373 -4.09 1.38 -13.03
CA MET A 373 -4.83 0.86 -11.87
C MET A 373 -6.22 1.51 -11.79
N VAL A 374 -7.24 0.68 -11.64
CA VAL A 374 -8.65 1.11 -11.64
C VAL A 374 -9.45 0.37 -10.57
N PRO A 375 -10.59 0.90 -10.09
CA PRO A 375 -11.49 0.11 -9.25
C PRO A 375 -12.18 -1.01 -10.04
N TRP A 376 -12.67 -0.72 -11.24
CA TRP A 376 -13.27 -1.63 -12.24
C TRP A 376 -13.17 -1.00 -13.63
N VAL A 377 -13.56 -1.72 -14.68
CA VAL A 377 -13.72 -1.18 -16.04
C VAL A 377 -15.19 -1.24 -16.42
N GLY A 378 -15.85 -0.10 -16.59
CA GLY A 378 -17.28 0.00 -16.85
C GLY A 378 -17.63 1.03 -17.93
N ILE A 379 -18.86 1.55 -17.85
CA ILE A 379 -19.37 2.57 -18.76
C ILE A 379 -19.53 3.88 -17.99
N GLY A 380 -18.54 4.76 -18.11
CA GLY A 380 -18.53 6.07 -17.47
C GLY A 380 -17.39 6.93 -17.95
N GLY A 381 -17.36 8.21 -17.57
CA GLY A 381 -16.29 9.14 -17.96
C GLY A 381 -14.92 8.66 -17.46
N ALA A 382 -14.80 8.31 -16.18
CA ALA A 382 -13.56 7.82 -15.61
C ALA A 382 -13.12 6.45 -16.20
N ASP A 383 -14.09 5.59 -16.55
CA ASP A 383 -13.78 4.32 -17.20
C ASP A 383 -13.19 4.57 -18.60
N LEU A 384 -13.77 5.48 -19.38
CA LEU A 384 -13.23 5.88 -20.68
C LEU A 384 -11.82 6.46 -20.54
N VAL A 385 -11.56 7.28 -19.53
CA VAL A 385 -10.22 7.84 -19.25
C VAL A 385 -9.22 6.71 -19.00
N SER A 386 -9.57 5.70 -18.21
CA SER A 386 -8.69 4.57 -17.94
C SER A 386 -8.38 3.75 -19.20
N ILE A 387 -9.38 3.57 -20.06
CA ILE A 387 -9.24 2.91 -21.37
C ILE A 387 -8.32 3.72 -22.28
N ASN A 388 -8.48 5.06 -22.32
CA ASN A 388 -7.63 5.95 -23.11
C ASN A 388 -6.16 5.86 -22.71
N TYR A 389 -5.85 5.92 -21.39
CA TYR A 389 -4.47 5.75 -20.92
C TYR A 389 -3.91 4.38 -21.27
N ALA A 390 -4.66 3.32 -21.03
CA ALA A 390 -4.20 1.96 -21.35
C ALA A 390 -3.93 1.78 -22.85
N LYS A 391 -4.81 2.34 -23.71
CA LYS A 391 -4.65 2.29 -25.17
C LYS A 391 -3.41 3.09 -25.60
N ALA A 392 -3.22 4.31 -25.09
CA ALA A 392 -2.07 5.14 -25.46
C ALA A 392 -0.74 4.51 -25.02
N LEU A 393 -0.70 3.91 -23.80
CA LEU A 393 0.49 3.21 -23.32
C LEU A 393 0.81 1.94 -24.14
N VAL A 394 -0.20 1.20 -24.63
CA VAL A 394 0.03 0.05 -25.53
C VAL A 394 0.55 0.47 -26.90
N GLU A 395 0.10 1.62 -27.40
CA GLU A 395 0.56 2.18 -28.69
C GLU A 395 1.96 2.81 -28.57
N ASP A 396 2.46 3.05 -27.37
CA ASP A 396 3.82 3.56 -27.11
C ASP A 396 4.84 2.43 -27.28
N GLU A 397 5.72 2.57 -28.28
CA GLU A 397 6.75 1.58 -28.59
C GLU A 397 7.73 1.29 -27.43
N ARG A 398 7.88 2.23 -26.48
CA ARG A 398 8.77 2.08 -25.31
C ARG A 398 8.39 0.91 -24.42
N PHE A 399 7.12 0.61 -24.30
CA PHE A 399 6.62 -0.50 -23.45
C PHE A 399 6.50 -1.82 -24.19
N HIS A 400 6.84 -1.90 -25.47
CA HIS A 400 6.83 -3.14 -26.27
C HIS A 400 5.54 -3.95 -26.15
N GLY A 401 4.40 -3.31 -25.85
CA GLY A 401 3.12 -3.94 -25.57
C GLY A 401 2.99 -4.54 -24.17
N ASN A 402 3.97 -4.36 -23.27
CA ASN A 402 3.94 -4.83 -21.88
C ASN A 402 3.14 -3.88 -20.99
N VAL A 403 1.86 -3.73 -21.29
CA VAL A 403 0.94 -2.86 -20.56
C VAL A 403 -0.14 -3.70 -19.89
N SER A 404 -0.30 -3.50 -18.59
CA SER A 404 -1.35 -4.17 -17.80
C SER A 404 -2.37 -3.17 -17.29
N MET A 405 -3.60 -3.66 -17.11
CA MET A 405 -4.65 -2.96 -16.39
C MET A 405 -5.08 -3.81 -15.18
N LEU A 406 -4.95 -3.25 -13.98
CA LEU A 406 -5.27 -3.92 -12.71
C LEU A 406 -6.56 -3.34 -12.12
N ALA A 407 -7.64 -4.13 -12.14
CA ALA A 407 -8.89 -3.78 -11.50
C ALA A 407 -8.90 -4.32 -10.05
N THR A 408 -9.09 -3.42 -9.08
CA THR A 408 -8.85 -3.77 -7.67
C THR A 408 -10.14 -3.97 -6.86
N TYR A 409 -11.32 -3.56 -7.36
CA TYR A 409 -12.53 -3.54 -6.56
C TYR A 409 -13.57 -4.56 -7.03
N ILE A 410 -14.78 -4.18 -7.40
CA ILE A 410 -15.92 -5.09 -7.58
C ILE A 410 -15.86 -5.84 -8.94
N PRO A 411 -15.55 -7.16 -8.98
CA PRO A 411 -15.44 -7.91 -10.25
C PRO A 411 -16.72 -7.89 -11.09
N SER A 412 -17.89 -7.93 -10.43
CA SER A 412 -19.20 -7.96 -11.12
C SER A 412 -19.55 -6.67 -11.88
N ARG A 413 -18.81 -5.57 -11.64
CA ARG A 413 -18.95 -4.31 -12.38
C ARG A 413 -18.04 -4.20 -13.59
N THR A 414 -17.08 -5.11 -13.73
CA THR A 414 -16.10 -5.05 -14.81
C THR A 414 -16.65 -5.61 -16.12
N ILE A 415 -16.56 -4.82 -17.18
CA ILE A 415 -16.96 -5.16 -18.55
C ILE A 415 -15.69 -5.41 -19.37
N ARG A 416 -15.23 -6.66 -19.39
CA ARG A 416 -13.93 -7.04 -19.98
C ARG A 416 -13.74 -6.68 -21.46
N HIS A 417 -14.81 -6.68 -22.27
CA HIS A 417 -14.71 -6.36 -23.70
C HIS A 417 -14.41 -4.89 -23.99
N LEU A 418 -14.43 -4.01 -22.97
CA LEU A 418 -14.02 -2.61 -23.09
C LEU A 418 -12.51 -2.42 -22.90
N VAL A 419 -11.81 -3.42 -22.38
CA VAL A 419 -10.34 -3.38 -22.23
C VAL A 419 -9.70 -3.34 -23.62
N PRO A 420 -8.77 -2.41 -23.90
CA PRO A 420 -8.12 -2.31 -25.21
C PRO A 420 -7.37 -3.58 -25.60
N THR A 421 -7.34 -3.88 -26.90
CA THR A 421 -6.56 -4.99 -27.44
C THR A 421 -5.07 -4.77 -27.14
N GLY A 422 -4.38 -5.83 -26.72
CA GLY A 422 -2.96 -5.77 -26.35
C GLY A 422 -2.71 -5.45 -24.87
N VAL A 423 -3.73 -5.03 -24.12
CA VAL A 423 -3.62 -4.81 -22.68
C VAL A 423 -3.82 -6.12 -21.91
N ASN A 424 -2.88 -6.48 -21.05
CA ASN A 424 -3.05 -7.57 -20.10
C ASN A 424 -3.99 -7.13 -18.97
N PHE A 425 -5.18 -7.73 -18.88
CA PHE A 425 -6.18 -7.36 -17.87
C PHE A 425 -6.20 -8.36 -16.71
N VAL A 426 -5.94 -7.85 -15.52
CA VAL A 426 -5.98 -8.62 -14.26
C VAL A 426 -7.02 -8.03 -13.31
N GLN A 427 -7.91 -8.88 -12.81
CA GLN A 427 -8.84 -8.57 -11.73
C GLN A 427 -8.30 -9.13 -10.42
N VAL A 428 -8.15 -8.30 -9.42
CA VAL A 428 -7.78 -8.75 -8.06
C VAL A 428 -8.88 -9.68 -7.52
N PRO A 429 -8.50 -10.88 -6.98
CA PRO A 429 -9.47 -11.83 -6.45
C PRO A 429 -10.31 -11.26 -5.29
N GLU A 430 -11.56 -11.69 -5.16
CA GLU A 430 -12.48 -11.22 -4.10
C GLU A 430 -11.92 -11.47 -2.70
N LYS A 431 -11.20 -12.55 -2.49
CA LYS A 431 -10.51 -12.87 -1.23
C LYS A 431 -9.58 -11.76 -0.72
N PHE A 432 -9.10 -10.90 -1.60
CA PHE A 432 -8.34 -9.72 -1.21
C PHE A 432 -9.13 -8.81 -0.26
N ARG A 433 -10.45 -8.72 -0.41
CA ARG A 433 -11.32 -7.91 0.45
C ARG A 433 -11.59 -8.55 1.82
N GLU A 434 -11.29 -9.83 2.00
CA GLU A 434 -11.36 -10.52 3.29
C GLU A 434 -10.15 -10.17 4.19
N LEU A 435 -9.06 -9.72 3.60
CA LEU A 435 -7.89 -9.24 4.34
C LEU A 435 -8.21 -7.96 5.13
N SER A 436 -7.52 -7.78 6.25
CA SER A 436 -7.61 -6.51 7.00
C SER A 436 -7.11 -5.33 6.15
N PRO A 437 -7.56 -4.10 6.41
CA PRO A 437 -7.10 -2.92 5.65
C PRO A 437 -5.58 -2.74 5.61
N ASP A 438 -4.88 -3.11 6.69
CA ASP A 438 -3.43 -3.07 6.73
C ASP A 438 -2.79 -4.11 5.82
N GLN A 439 -3.34 -5.33 5.81
CA GLN A 439 -2.88 -6.39 4.91
C GLN A 439 -3.15 -6.04 3.44
N GLN A 440 -4.30 -5.45 3.11
CA GLN A 440 -4.62 -5.01 1.75
C GLN A 440 -3.60 -3.97 1.25
N ARG A 441 -3.30 -2.94 2.07
CA ARG A 441 -2.30 -1.92 1.74
C ARG A 441 -0.91 -2.51 1.51
N ARG A 442 -0.47 -3.38 2.42
CA ARG A 442 0.84 -4.02 2.36
C ARG A 442 0.95 -4.96 1.16
N LEU A 443 -0.07 -5.78 0.89
CA LEU A 443 -0.08 -6.70 -0.24
C LEU A 443 0.01 -5.94 -1.55
N MET A 444 -0.81 -4.90 -1.73
CA MET A 444 -0.78 -4.09 -2.95
C MET A 444 0.59 -3.42 -3.15
N ALA A 445 1.15 -2.84 -2.10
CA ALA A 445 2.48 -2.25 -2.17
C ALA A 445 3.55 -3.30 -2.52
N GLN A 446 3.48 -4.51 -1.93
CA GLN A 446 4.43 -5.59 -2.23
C GLN A 446 4.30 -6.09 -3.68
N VAL A 447 3.07 -6.21 -4.21
CA VAL A 447 2.84 -6.52 -5.63
C VAL A 447 3.57 -5.51 -6.52
N LEU A 448 3.39 -4.22 -6.27
CA LEU A 448 4.00 -3.17 -7.08
C LEU A 448 5.53 -3.15 -6.98
N LEU A 449 6.08 -3.40 -5.78
CA LEU A 449 7.53 -3.48 -5.57
C LEU A 449 8.16 -4.72 -6.23
N LEU A 450 7.44 -5.83 -6.33
CA LEU A 450 7.92 -7.03 -7.02
C LEU A 450 7.86 -6.89 -8.54
N LEU A 451 6.86 -6.19 -9.07
CA LEU A 451 6.69 -5.96 -10.50
C LEU A 451 7.58 -4.82 -11.03
N LYS A 452 7.77 -3.76 -10.23
CA LYS A 452 8.49 -2.53 -10.59
C LYS A 452 8.06 -1.96 -11.96
N PRO A 453 6.78 -1.69 -12.19
CA PRO A 453 6.40 -1.04 -13.43
C PRO A 453 7.10 0.32 -13.54
N GLU A 454 7.54 0.69 -14.72
CA GLU A 454 8.19 1.99 -14.95
C GLU A 454 7.20 3.12 -14.69
N VAL A 455 5.96 2.96 -15.18
CA VAL A 455 4.88 3.94 -15.06
C VAL A 455 3.64 3.30 -14.43
N ILE A 456 3.06 3.99 -13.46
CA ILE A 456 1.76 3.67 -12.87
C ILE A 456 0.81 4.85 -13.05
N VAL A 457 -0.30 4.65 -13.76
CA VAL A 457 -1.40 5.60 -13.85
C VAL A 457 -2.59 5.08 -13.05
N SER A 458 -2.98 5.81 -12.02
CA SER A 458 -4.11 5.45 -11.16
C SER A 458 -5.34 6.25 -11.52
N VAL A 459 -6.39 5.58 -11.98
CA VAL A 459 -7.67 6.21 -12.27
C VAL A 459 -8.67 5.80 -11.20
N ASN A 460 -8.92 6.69 -10.25
CA ASN A 460 -9.82 6.50 -9.11
C ASN A 460 -9.54 5.22 -8.27
N CYS A 461 -8.29 4.74 -8.24
CA CYS A 461 -7.93 3.52 -7.51
C CYS A 461 -7.53 3.83 -6.06
N PHE A 462 -8.47 3.66 -5.14
CA PHE A 462 -8.24 3.89 -3.70
C PHE A 462 -7.22 2.94 -3.09
N ASP A 463 -7.08 1.70 -3.60
CA ASP A 463 -6.13 0.74 -3.06
C ASP A 463 -4.67 1.21 -3.25
N LEU A 464 -4.37 1.86 -4.40
CA LEU A 464 -3.07 2.49 -4.57
C LEU A 464 -2.88 3.67 -3.60
N THR A 465 -3.85 4.59 -3.54
CA THR A 465 -3.78 5.78 -2.67
C THR A 465 -3.59 5.37 -1.19
N ASN A 466 -4.34 4.35 -0.74
CA ASN A 466 -4.21 3.80 0.61
C ASN A 466 -2.83 3.15 0.85
N SER A 467 -2.23 2.54 -0.17
CA SER A 467 -0.88 1.97 -0.07
C SER A 467 0.19 3.07 -0.05
N LEU A 468 0.04 4.12 -0.86
CA LEU A 468 0.94 5.27 -0.90
C LEU A 468 1.01 6.01 0.44
N GLN A 469 -0.08 6.06 1.19
CA GLN A 469 -0.12 6.70 2.51
C GLN A 469 0.93 6.12 3.48
N PHE A 470 1.28 4.84 3.34
CA PHE A 470 2.19 4.12 4.22
C PHE A 470 3.52 3.76 3.55
N PHE A 471 3.50 3.53 2.24
CA PHE A 471 4.62 3.02 1.46
C PHE A 471 4.97 3.92 0.27
N GLY A 472 4.53 5.19 0.29
CA GLY A 472 4.72 6.13 -0.83
C GLY A 472 6.16 6.27 -1.24
N ARG A 473 7.07 6.42 -0.28
CA ARG A 473 8.50 6.56 -0.53
C ARG A 473 9.09 5.36 -1.26
N GLN A 474 8.77 4.15 -0.81
CA GLN A 474 9.23 2.90 -1.42
C GLN A 474 8.67 2.74 -2.83
N LEU A 475 7.38 3.01 -3.01
CA LEU A 475 6.73 2.92 -4.31
C LEU A 475 7.23 3.98 -5.29
N GLY A 476 7.40 5.23 -4.82
CA GLY A 476 7.92 6.33 -5.65
C GLY A 476 9.39 6.17 -6.02
N SER A 477 10.19 5.43 -5.21
CA SER A 477 11.56 5.08 -5.58
C SER A 477 11.65 3.97 -6.63
N ALA A 478 10.58 3.17 -6.79
CA ALA A 478 10.54 2.03 -7.70
C ALA A 478 9.82 2.33 -9.03
N SER A 479 8.87 3.28 -9.04
CA SER A 479 7.99 3.55 -10.17
C SER A 479 7.63 5.03 -10.28
N ARG A 480 7.40 5.52 -11.49
CA ARG A 480 6.81 6.85 -11.74
C ARG A 480 5.30 6.76 -11.56
N ILE A 481 4.76 7.42 -10.56
CA ILE A 481 3.36 7.29 -10.17
C ILE A 481 2.59 8.57 -10.51
N PHE A 482 1.49 8.40 -11.23
CA PHE A 482 0.55 9.44 -11.59
C PHE A 482 -0.83 9.11 -11.02
N LEU A 483 -1.44 10.06 -10.33
CA LEU A 483 -2.79 9.93 -9.80
C LEU A 483 -3.74 10.82 -10.59
N THR A 484 -4.94 10.35 -10.89
CA THR A 484 -5.94 11.18 -11.55
C THR A 484 -6.91 11.80 -10.55
N LEU A 485 -7.38 13.01 -10.84
CA LEU A 485 -8.39 13.72 -10.08
C LEU A 485 -9.25 14.57 -11.01
N PHE A 486 -10.51 14.18 -11.24
CA PHE A 486 -11.39 14.81 -12.22
C PHE A 486 -12.45 15.72 -11.62
N ALA A 487 -12.88 15.43 -10.41
CA ALA A 487 -13.91 16.19 -9.69
C ALA A 487 -13.73 16.04 -8.18
N PHE A 488 -14.41 16.90 -7.42
CA PHE A 488 -14.45 16.84 -5.97
C PHE A 488 -15.85 16.43 -5.51
N ASP A 489 -15.92 15.46 -4.60
CA ASP A 489 -17.16 15.16 -3.90
C ASP A 489 -17.43 16.24 -2.85
N ARG A 490 -18.69 16.73 -2.80
CA ARG A 490 -19.12 17.69 -1.80
C ARG A 490 -19.80 16.94 -0.65
N ILE A 491 -19.18 16.97 0.53
CA ILE A 491 -19.82 16.52 1.76
C ILE A 491 -20.52 17.71 2.40
N GLY A 492 -21.85 17.63 2.56
CA GLY A 492 -22.79 18.43 3.37
C GLY A 492 -22.49 19.87 3.80
N ALA A 493 -21.22 20.26 3.88
CA ALA A 493 -20.72 21.58 4.25
C ALA A 493 -20.20 22.41 3.06
N GLY A 494 -20.31 21.90 1.83
CA GLY A 494 -19.86 22.61 0.63
C GLY A 494 -18.37 22.59 0.34
N TYR A 495 -17.58 21.88 1.14
CA TYR A 495 -16.15 21.72 0.90
C TYR A 495 -15.89 20.54 -0.05
N PRO A 496 -15.01 20.71 -1.04
CA PRO A 496 -14.59 19.58 -1.88
C PRO A 496 -13.77 18.60 -1.04
N VAL A 497 -14.18 17.34 -1.02
CA VAL A 497 -13.46 16.26 -0.35
C VAL A 497 -13.11 15.19 -1.38
N ASN A 498 -11.84 14.86 -1.44
CA ASN A 498 -11.32 13.75 -2.24
C ASN A 498 -10.24 13.04 -1.41
N PRO A 499 -10.09 11.71 -1.49
CA PRO A 499 -9.05 10.97 -0.77
C PRO A 499 -7.63 11.52 -0.95
N ILE A 500 -7.32 12.13 -2.10
CA ILE A 500 -6.01 12.75 -2.36
C ILE A 500 -5.83 14.06 -1.59
N THR A 501 -6.91 14.76 -1.27
CA THR A 501 -6.88 16.08 -0.59
C THR A 501 -7.05 15.99 0.92
N ASP A 502 -7.30 14.80 1.48
CA ASP A 502 -7.35 14.57 2.91
C ASP A 502 -5.97 14.83 3.54
N ASP A 503 -5.92 15.62 4.62
CA ASP A 503 -4.67 15.98 5.31
C ASP A 503 -3.85 14.76 5.76
N SER A 504 -4.53 13.67 6.14
CA SER A 504 -3.88 12.42 6.52
C SER A 504 -3.14 11.75 5.36
N GLN A 505 -3.47 12.10 4.11
CA GLN A 505 -2.95 11.46 2.89
C GLN A 505 -1.92 12.32 2.15
N ARG A 506 -1.65 13.55 2.60
CA ARG A 506 -0.70 14.47 1.92
C ARG A 506 0.74 13.99 1.95
N ALA A 507 1.10 13.11 2.88
CA ALA A 507 2.49 12.67 3.09
C ALA A 507 3.14 12.04 1.85
N PHE A 508 2.36 11.46 0.93
CA PHE A 508 2.88 10.83 -0.28
C PHE A 508 2.97 11.75 -1.51
N LEU A 509 2.48 12.99 -1.43
CA LEU A 509 2.46 13.91 -2.59
C LEU A 509 3.87 14.24 -3.12
N THR A 510 4.88 14.19 -2.25
CA THR A 510 6.28 14.34 -2.66
C THR A 510 6.80 13.16 -3.47
N GLU A 511 6.23 11.98 -3.27
CA GLU A 511 6.68 10.70 -3.80
C GLU A 511 6.04 10.35 -5.16
N ILE A 512 4.93 10.99 -5.52
CA ILE A 512 4.32 10.84 -6.85
C ILE A 512 4.91 11.86 -7.83
N VAL A 513 4.85 11.56 -9.12
CA VAL A 513 5.33 12.48 -10.15
C VAL A 513 4.37 13.66 -10.31
N ALA A 514 3.08 13.36 -10.57
CA ALA A 514 2.06 14.40 -10.74
C ALA A 514 0.65 13.87 -10.45
N ILE A 515 -0.25 14.82 -10.22
CA ILE A 515 -1.70 14.64 -10.28
C ILE A 515 -2.16 15.05 -11.69
N LEU A 516 -2.89 14.18 -12.36
CA LEU A 516 -3.45 14.40 -13.68
C LEU A 516 -4.92 14.81 -13.56
N THR A 517 -5.30 15.92 -14.15
CA THR A 517 -6.68 16.37 -14.23
C THR A 517 -7.12 16.41 -15.68
N ASP A 518 -8.40 16.45 -15.96
CA ASP A 518 -8.93 16.57 -17.32
C ASP A 518 -9.38 18.01 -17.65
N ASN A 519 -9.32 18.92 -16.66
CA ASN A 519 -9.74 20.29 -16.81
C ASN A 519 -8.93 21.26 -15.93
N THR A 520 -8.86 22.54 -16.38
CA THR A 520 -8.05 23.58 -15.73
C THR A 520 -8.66 24.05 -14.39
N VAL A 521 -9.98 23.99 -14.25
CA VAL A 521 -10.68 24.40 -13.03
C VAL A 521 -10.32 23.48 -11.86
N THR A 522 -10.37 22.16 -12.09
CA THR A 522 -9.95 21.18 -11.09
C THR A 522 -8.45 21.32 -10.81
N ALA A 523 -7.62 21.53 -11.84
CA ALA A 523 -6.19 21.77 -11.66
C ALA A 523 -5.91 22.95 -10.74
N GLY A 524 -6.53 24.10 -10.98
CA GLY A 524 -6.39 25.32 -10.16
C GLY A 524 -6.81 25.10 -8.70
N ILE A 525 -7.93 24.40 -8.47
CA ILE A 525 -8.39 24.06 -7.12
C ILE A 525 -7.37 23.17 -6.40
N VAL A 526 -6.85 22.14 -7.07
CA VAL A 526 -5.84 21.21 -6.49
C VAL A 526 -4.56 21.95 -6.15
N GLN A 527 -4.07 22.81 -7.06
CA GLN A 527 -2.87 23.62 -6.85
C GLN A 527 -3.02 24.54 -5.63
N GLU A 528 -4.14 25.24 -5.52
CA GLU A 528 -4.41 26.14 -4.40
C GLU A 528 -4.53 25.38 -3.07
N MET A 529 -5.33 24.31 -3.04
CA MET A 529 -5.60 23.53 -1.83
C MET A 529 -4.36 22.81 -1.28
N LEU A 530 -3.51 22.30 -2.17
CA LEU A 530 -2.35 21.48 -1.80
C LEU A 530 -1.03 22.25 -1.89
N ALA A 531 -1.06 23.52 -2.31
CA ALA A 531 0.12 24.36 -2.57
C ALA A 531 1.11 23.68 -3.53
N LEU A 532 0.61 23.09 -4.63
CA LEU A 532 1.40 22.39 -5.64
C LEU A 532 1.69 23.26 -6.84
N SER A 533 2.84 23.02 -7.49
CA SER A 533 3.24 23.68 -8.73
C SER A 533 2.55 23.10 -9.97
N ASP A 534 2.61 23.82 -11.09
CA ASP A 534 2.10 23.36 -12.39
C ASP A 534 2.75 22.03 -12.83
N GLU A 535 3.99 21.78 -12.47
CA GLU A 535 4.67 20.51 -12.77
C GLU A 535 4.06 19.33 -12.04
N LYS A 536 3.50 19.58 -10.83
CA LYS A 536 2.86 18.55 -10.00
C LYS A 536 1.37 18.35 -10.29
N VAL A 537 0.72 19.29 -11.00
CA VAL A 537 -0.68 19.18 -11.42
C VAL A 537 -0.75 19.47 -12.90
N ARG A 538 -1.03 18.45 -13.70
CA ARG A 538 -1.04 18.53 -15.16
C ARG A 538 -2.43 18.31 -15.73
N VAL A 539 -2.79 19.05 -16.76
CA VAL A 539 -4.07 18.90 -17.45
C VAL A 539 -3.89 18.01 -18.67
N HIS A 540 -4.57 16.88 -18.68
CA HIS A 540 -4.60 15.92 -19.78
C HIS A 540 -6.01 15.87 -20.36
N HIS A 541 -6.25 16.69 -21.40
CA HIS A 541 -7.54 16.67 -22.11
C HIS A 541 -7.79 15.30 -22.73
N GLN A 542 -8.93 14.71 -22.44
CA GLN A 542 -9.26 13.34 -22.83
C GLN A 542 -9.88 13.28 -24.22
N PRO A 543 -9.51 12.32 -25.07
CA PRO A 543 -10.20 12.04 -26.32
C PRO A 543 -11.58 11.47 -26.02
N ALA A 544 -12.59 11.96 -26.71
CA ALA A 544 -13.98 11.57 -26.51
C ALA A 544 -14.50 10.57 -27.54
N LEU A 545 -13.92 10.58 -28.74
CA LEU A 545 -14.23 9.66 -29.83
C LEU A 545 -12.94 9.29 -30.60
N ASP A 546 -12.84 8.02 -30.96
CA ASP A 546 -11.78 7.52 -31.83
C ASP A 546 -12.31 6.31 -32.62
N PRO A 547 -12.34 6.34 -33.96
CA PRO A 547 -11.99 7.49 -34.81
C PRO A 547 -12.97 8.67 -34.71
N ILE A 548 -12.48 9.88 -34.96
CA ILE A 548 -13.33 11.08 -35.01
C ILE A 548 -14.13 11.05 -36.33
N PRO A 549 -15.47 11.13 -36.29
CA PRO A 549 -16.26 11.17 -37.50
C PRO A 549 -16.08 12.51 -38.22
N SER A 550 -16.16 12.52 -39.53
CA SER A 550 -16.20 13.75 -40.30
C SER A 550 -17.41 14.60 -39.93
N LEU A 551 -17.26 15.93 -39.91
CA LEU A 551 -18.35 16.82 -39.60
C LEU A 551 -19.52 16.60 -40.55
N SER A 552 -20.67 16.18 -39.99
CA SER A 552 -21.88 15.92 -40.78
C SER A 552 -22.68 17.19 -41.01
N ILE A 553 -22.55 17.76 -42.19
CA ILE A 553 -23.36 18.90 -42.62
C ILE A 553 -24.80 18.52 -43.05
N GLY A 554 -25.11 17.22 -43.03
CA GLY A 554 -26.44 16.70 -43.35
C GLY A 554 -27.40 16.64 -42.16
N THR A 555 -26.98 17.03 -40.95
CA THR A 555 -27.79 16.98 -39.74
C THR A 555 -28.93 18.01 -39.72
N ARG A 556 -29.99 17.75 -38.94
CA ARG A 556 -31.05 18.73 -38.68
C ARG A 556 -30.49 19.99 -38.04
N ALA A 557 -29.56 19.87 -37.11
CA ALA A 557 -28.88 21.00 -36.48
C ALA A 557 -28.24 21.96 -37.48
N TYR A 558 -27.68 21.45 -38.56
CA TYR A 558 -27.00 22.24 -39.57
C TYR A 558 -27.94 22.86 -40.62
N ASN A 559 -29.10 22.24 -40.94
CA ASN A 559 -29.91 22.58 -42.09
C ASN A 559 -31.30 23.15 -41.78
N ASN A 560 -31.91 22.83 -40.63
CA ASN A 560 -33.28 23.22 -40.36
C ASN A 560 -33.40 24.70 -40.00
N ARG A 561 -34.31 25.44 -40.72
CA ARG A 561 -34.46 26.89 -40.55
C ARG A 561 -35.73 27.31 -39.86
N HIS A 562 -36.79 26.49 -39.96
CA HIS A 562 -38.12 26.86 -39.48
C HIS A 562 -38.68 25.81 -38.53
N PHE A 563 -39.17 26.27 -37.40
CA PHE A 563 -39.73 25.45 -36.36
C PHE A 563 -41.21 25.77 -36.14
N THR A 564 -42.00 24.72 -36.05
CA THR A 564 -43.44 24.78 -35.83
C THR A 564 -43.84 23.69 -34.84
N PRO A 565 -45.05 23.70 -34.27
CA PRO A 565 -45.53 22.60 -33.42
C PRO A 565 -45.50 21.23 -34.10
N THR A 566 -45.58 21.16 -35.44
CA THR A 566 -45.48 19.91 -36.21
C THR A 566 -44.07 19.61 -36.68
N ASN A 567 -43.14 20.54 -36.57
CA ASN A 567 -41.72 20.39 -36.84
C ASN A 567 -40.93 21.12 -35.75
N PRO A 568 -40.89 20.62 -34.50
CA PRO A 568 -40.30 21.33 -33.36
C PRO A 568 -38.80 21.35 -33.40
N PHE A 569 -38.21 22.28 -32.63
CA PHE A 569 -36.78 22.27 -32.30
C PHE A 569 -36.53 21.16 -31.29
N LEU A 570 -35.77 20.12 -31.69
CA LEU A 570 -35.53 18.91 -30.89
C LEU A 570 -34.29 19.07 -30.04
N LEU A 571 -34.44 18.93 -28.75
CA LEU A 571 -33.34 18.92 -27.76
C LEU A 571 -33.10 17.51 -27.21
N ILE A 572 -31.84 17.13 -27.05
CA ILE A 572 -31.45 15.89 -26.42
C ILE A 572 -30.80 16.17 -25.05
N TRP A 573 -31.22 15.39 -24.05
CA TRP A 573 -30.63 15.37 -22.71
C TRP A 573 -30.23 13.95 -22.34
N PRO A 574 -28.96 13.54 -22.68
CA PRO A 574 -28.49 12.15 -22.57
C PRO A 574 -27.70 11.91 -21.30
N HIS A 575 -28.32 12.10 -20.13
CA HIS A 575 -27.64 12.03 -18.84
C HIS A 575 -28.33 11.07 -17.87
N ARG A 576 -27.61 10.66 -16.81
CA ARG A 576 -28.21 9.97 -15.67
C ARG A 576 -29.26 10.87 -15.02
N LEU A 577 -30.37 10.28 -14.55
CA LEU A 577 -31.45 11.00 -13.87
C LEU A 577 -31.17 11.25 -12.40
N ASP A 578 -29.87 11.40 -12.05
CA ASP A 578 -29.43 11.66 -10.69
C ASP A 578 -29.42 13.14 -10.36
N LYS A 579 -29.51 13.47 -9.08
CA LYS A 579 -29.68 14.83 -8.56
C LYS A 579 -28.62 15.82 -9.06
N GLU A 580 -27.39 15.39 -9.20
CA GLU A 580 -26.28 16.22 -9.70
C GLU A 580 -26.46 16.70 -11.15
N LYS A 581 -27.23 15.96 -11.96
CA LYS A 581 -27.56 16.34 -13.35
C LYS A 581 -28.75 17.28 -13.44
N ARG A 582 -29.39 17.60 -12.33
CA ARG A 582 -30.46 18.56 -12.17
C ARG A 582 -31.63 18.33 -13.15
N PRO A 583 -32.29 17.16 -13.13
CA PRO A 583 -33.49 16.90 -13.91
C PRO A 583 -34.65 17.84 -13.53
N ASP A 584 -34.66 18.40 -12.31
CA ASP A 584 -35.57 19.43 -11.86
C ASP A 584 -35.43 20.72 -12.69
N THR A 585 -34.22 21.15 -13.00
CA THR A 585 -33.94 22.28 -13.89
C THR A 585 -34.48 22.02 -15.30
N LEU A 586 -34.26 20.80 -15.82
CA LEU A 586 -34.80 20.42 -17.14
C LEU A 586 -36.33 20.53 -17.20
N ILE A 587 -37.02 20.09 -16.14
CA ILE A 587 -38.49 20.22 -16.03
C ILE A 587 -38.90 21.69 -16.07
N ARG A 588 -38.26 22.57 -15.30
CA ARG A 588 -38.53 24.01 -15.26
C ARG A 588 -38.28 24.68 -16.63
N ILE A 589 -37.22 24.27 -17.34
CA ILE A 589 -36.94 24.73 -18.71
C ILE A 589 -38.11 24.33 -19.63
N ALA A 590 -38.55 23.08 -19.61
CA ALA A 590 -39.65 22.59 -20.45
C ALA A 590 -40.97 23.32 -20.18
N GLU A 591 -41.28 23.58 -18.91
CA GLU A 591 -42.47 24.35 -18.51
C GLU A 591 -42.40 25.80 -18.99
N LYS A 592 -41.27 26.46 -18.89
CA LYS A 592 -41.02 27.81 -19.37
C LYS A 592 -41.19 27.90 -20.89
N LEU A 593 -40.53 27.04 -21.65
CA LEU A 593 -40.63 26.98 -23.11
C LEU A 593 -42.08 26.80 -23.58
N ARG A 594 -42.82 25.91 -22.91
CA ARG A 594 -44.25 25.70 -23.20
C ARG A 594 -45.09 26.91 -22.87
N SER A 595 -44.84 27.59 -21.75
CA SER A 595 -45.59 28.81 -21.36
C SER A 595 -45.37 29.95 -22.33
N GLU A 596 -44.22 29.99 -23.01
CA GLU A 596 -43.89 30.98 -24.05
C GLU A 596 -44.35 30.55 -25.45
N GLY A 597 -44.98 29.39 -25.59
CA GLY A 597 -45.45 28.87 -26.88
C GLY A 597 -44.35 28.51 -27.86
N MET A 598 -43.13 28.24 -27.38
CA MET A 598 -42.02 27.89 -28.25
C MET A 598 -42.17 26.44 -28.77
N PRO A 599 -42.00 26.22 -30.08
CA PRO A 599 -42.11 24.88 -30.67
C PRO A 599 -40.85 24.04 -30.38
N VAL A 600 -40.65 23.62 -29.13
CA VAL A 600 -39.49 22.83 -28.66
C VAL A 600 -39.97 21.50 -28.08
N GLU A 601 -39.26 20.43 -28.38
CA GLU A 601 -39.50 19.14 -27.80
C GLU A 601 -38.17 18.61 -27.17
N ILE A 602 -38.22 18.15 -25.92
CA ILE A 602 -37.05 17.66 -25.20
C ILE A 602 -37.15 16.13 -25.08
N HIS A 603 -36.08 15.44 -25.47
CA HIS A 603 -35.93 14.00 -25.35
C HIS A 603 -34.88 13.64 -24.30
N VAL A 604 -35.23 12.81 -23.34
CA VAL A 604 -34.40 12.36 -22.26
C VAL A 604 -34.00 10.91 -22.48
N TYR A 605 -32.69 10.66 -22.46
CA TYR A 605 -32.09 9.33 -22.49
C TYR A 605 -31.28 9.13 -21.22
N GLY A 606 -31.45 8.00 -20.53
CA GLY A 606 -30.73 7.68 -19.31
C GLY A 606 -31.57 6.97 -18.28
N GLN A 607 -30.95 6.60 -17.20
CA GLN A 607 -31.60 5.96 -16.05
C GLN A 607 -31.10 6.59 -14.74
N GLN A 608 -31.84 6.39 -13.68
CA GLN A 608 -31.45 6.74 -12.34
C GLN A 608 -30.50 5.66 -11.79
N VAL A 609 -29.42 6.05 -11.14
CA VAL A 609 -28.39 5.16 -10.65
C VAL A 609 -28.13 5.29 -9.14
N LEU A 610 -28.26 6.51 -8.60
CA LEU A 610 -27.84 6.85 -7.24
C LEU A 610 -28.98 7.19 -6.26
N SER A 611 -30.24 7.28 -6.70
CA SER A 611 -31.39 7.66 -5.85
C SER A 611 -32.62 6.80 -6.09
N ASP A 612 -33.51 6.69 -5.09
CA ASP A 612 -34.69 5.81 -5.12
C ASP A 612 -36.00 6.51 -5.51
N ASP A 613 -35.99 7.82 -5.84
CA ASP A 613 -37.20 8.64 -6.10
C ASP A 613 -37.76 8.52 -7.54
N GLY A 614 -37.43 7.44 -8.24
CA GLY A 614 -37.65 7.26 -9.68
C GLY A 614 -39.09 7.49 -10.18
N GLU A 615 -40.09 6.98 -9.48
CA GLU A 615 -41.50 7.12 -9.94
C GLU A 615 -42.04 8.55 -9.89
N SER A 616 -41.63 9.33 -8.88
CA SER A 616 -42.03 10.71 -8.73
C SER A 616 -41.41 11.59 -9.82
N LEU A 617 -40.11 11.41 -10.08
CA LEU A 617 -39.38 12.12 -11.12
C LEU A 617 -39.96 11.82 -12.51
N MET A 618 -40.25 10.56 -12.82
CA MET A 618 -40.81 10.15 -14.10
C MET A 618 -42.19 10.74 -14.34
N ARG A 619 -43.03 10.87 -13.30
CA ARG A 619 -44.30 11.56 -13.39
C ARG A 619 -44.15 13.06 -13.71
N SER A 620 -43.19 13.71 -13.06
CA SER A 620 -42.88 15.13 -13.30
C SER A 620 -42.34 15.37 -14.72
N ILE A 621 -41.45 14.54 -15.21
CA ILE A 621 -40.91 14.55 -16.58
C ILE A 621 -42.06 14.44 -17.61
N SER A 622 -42.96 13.48 -17.40
CA SER A 622 -44.12 13.29 -18.29
C SER A 622 -45.10 14.48 -18.26
N ALA A 623 -45.38 15.01 -17.05
CA ALA A 623 -46.27 16.17 -16.88
C ALA A 623 -45.69 17.44 -17.54
N ALA A 624 -44.38 17.61 -17.56
CA ALA A 624 -43.69 18.68 -18.26
C ALA A 624 -43.72 18.53 -19.81
N GLY A 625 -44.23 17.41 -20.35
CA GLY A 625 -44.25 17.12 -21.78
C GLY A 625 -42.93 16.65 -22.36
N ILE A 626 -41.99 16.31 -21.53
CA ILE A 626 -40.66 15.77 -21.91
C ILE A 626 -40.80 14.31 -22.36
N LYS A 627 -40.13 13.93 -23.43
CA LYS A 627 -40.16 12.59 -24.01
C LYS A 627 -39.07 11.72 -23.39
N TYR A 628 -39.43 10.87 -22.46
CA TYR A 628 -38.49 9.86 -21.95
C TYR A 628 -38.31 8.71 -22.92
N ARG A 629 -37.05 8.40 -23.28
CA ARG A 629 -36.69 7.40 -24.29
C ARG A 629 -36.01 6.14 -23.68
N GLY A 630 -35.81 6.14 -22.38
CA GLY A 630 -35.19 5.03 -21.66
C GLY A 630 -33.64 5.09 -21.56
N PRO A 631 -33.06 4.09 -20.91
CA PRO A 631 -31.61 3.95 -20.82
C PRO A 631 -30.98 3.61 -22.18
N TYR A 632 -29.72 3.95 -22.37
CA TYR A 632 -28.97 3.64 -23.57
C TYR A 632 -27.58 3.13 -23.23
N GLN A 633 -26.93 2.46 -24.18
CA GLN A 633 -25.56 1.95 -24.10
C GLN A 633 -24.78 2.36 -25.35
N GLY A 634 -23.46 2.42 -25.26
CA GLY A 634 -22.59 2.76 -26.40
C GLY A 634 -22.33 4.27 -26.59
N GLY A 635 -22.59 5.07 -25.56
CA GLY A 635 -22.32 6.52 -25.59
C GLY A 635 -23.24 7.31 -26.53
N LEU A 636 -22.91 8.58 -26.76
CA LEU A 636 -23.73 9.48 -27.56
C LEU A 636 -23.87 9.05 -29.03
N MET A 637 -22.87 8.33 -29.56
CA MET A 637 -22.92 7.77 -30.92
C MET A 637 -24.01 6.72 -31.15
N ALA A 638 -24.46 6.04 -30.10
CA ALA A 638 -25.55 5.07 -30.19
C ALA A 638 -26.94 5.72 -30.30
N LEU A 639 -27.00 7.01 -30.09
CA LEU A 639 -28.26 7.79 -30.16
C LEU A 639 -28.42 8.44 -31.54
N PRO A 640 -29.67 8.72 -31.99
CA PRO A 640 -29.92 9.34 -33.27
C PRO A 640 -29.61 10.86 -33.23
N THR A 641 -28.36 11.23 -32.94
CA THR A 641 -27.93 12.60 -32.73
C THR A 641 -28.19 13.52 -33.94
N HIS A 642 -28.18 12.96 -35.17
CA HIS A 642 -28.48 13.66 -36.41
C HIS A 642 -29.92 14.20 -36.48
N ASP A 643 -30.83 13.69 -35.67
CA ASP A 643 -32.21 14.15 -35.59
C ASP A 643 -32.42 15.36 -34.67
N PHE A 644 -31.45 15.63 -33.81
CA PHE A 644 -31.57 16.71 -32.81
C PHE A 644 -30.90 18.01 -33.30
N HIS A 645 -31.27 19.12 -32.64
CA HIS A 645 -30.78 20.47 -32.97
C HIS A 645 -29.80 21.00 -31.96
N ALA A 646 -29.88 20.57 -30.68
CA ALA A 646 -28.88 20.87 -29.65
C ALA A 646 -28.92 19.84 -28.52
N LEU A 647 -27.79 19.74 -27.78
CA LEU A 647 -27.67 18.99 -26.53
C LEU A 647 -27.77 19.96 -25.34
N LEU A 648 -28.52 19.58 -24.32
CA LEU A 648 -28.62 20.28 -23.05
C LEU A 648 -27.81 19.57 -21.96
N LEU A 649 -27.10 20.36 -21.17
CA LEU A 649 -26.46 19.91 -19.89
C LEU A 649 -26.90 20.89 -18.79
N THR A 650 -27.62 20.38 -17.79
CA THR A 650 -28.18 21.16 -16.68
C THR A 650 -27.48 20.93 -15.35
N SER A 651 -26.31 20.27 -15.35
CA SER A 651 -25.60 19.79 -14.17
C SER A 651 -25.25 20.91 -13.18
N GLU A 652 -25.25 20.55 -11.90
CA GLU A 652 -24.78 21.39 -10.79
C GLU A 652 -23.24 21.35 -10.64
N SER A 653 -22.62 20.23 -11.01
CA SER A 653 -21.18 20.01 -10.90
C SER A 653 -20.72 19.03 -11.99
N GLU A 654 -19.60 19.32 -12.62
CA GLU A 654 -18.93 18.47 -13.61
C GLU A 654 -17.40 18.55 -13.44
N GLY A 655 -16.71 17.43 -13.72
CA GLY A 655 -15.33 17.47 -14.17
C GLY A 655 -15.29 17.98 -15.62
N LEU A 656 -14.67 17.24 -16.54
CA LEU A 656 -14.82 17.47 -17.97
C LEU A 656 -15.94 16.57 -18.52
N PRO A 657 -17.12 17.09 -18.90
CA PRO A 657 -18.20 16.25 -19.39
C PRO A 657 -17.95 15.81 -20.84
N LEU A 658 -17.33 14.65 -21.02
CA LEU A 658 -16.96 14.10 -22.34
C LEU A 658 -18.13 14.01 -23.32
N VAL A 659 -19.35 13.92 -22.82
CA VAL A 659 -20.57 13.94 -23.64
C VAL A 659 -20.73 15.26 -24.42
N LEU A 660 -20.24 16.39 -23.90
CA LEU A 660 -20.22 17.66 -24.61
C LEU A 660 -19.18 17.63 -25.74
N VAL A 661 -17.99 17.10 -25.47
CA VAL A 661 -16.96 16.92 -26.50
C VAL A 661 -17.46 15.97 -27.61
N GLN A 662 -18.12 14.86 -27.24
CA GLN A 662 -18.78 13.97 -28.21
C GLN A 662 -19.83 14.71 -29.03
N SER A 663 -20.63 15.57 -28.40
CA SER A 663 -21.63 16.38 -29.07
C SER A 663 -21.04 17.31 -30.13
N MET A 664 -19.95 18.01 -29.78
CA MET A 664 -19.20 18.88 -30.70
C MET A 664 -18.65 18.11 -31.90
N LEU A 665 -18.02 16.95 -31.65
CA LEU A 665 -17.48 16.07 -32.71
C LEU A 665 -18.55 15.45 -33.60
N LEU A 666 -19.81 15.35 -33.14
CA LEU A 666 -20.95 14.90 -33.92
C LEU A 666 -21.70 16.04 -34.61
N GLY A 667 -21.20 17.28 -34.50
CA GLY A 667 -21.82 18.45 -35.10
C GLY A 667 -23.15 18.86 -34.46
N LEU A 668 -23.31 18.61 -33.18
CA LEU A 668 -24.47 18.97 -32.39
C LEU A 668 -24.09 20.06 -31.37
N PRO A 669 -24.64 21.31 -31.50
CA PRO A 669 -24.33 22.42 -30.61
C PRO A 669 -24.77 22.11 -29.17
N VAL A 670 -24.03 22.64 -28.21
CA VAL A 670 -24.26 22.41 -26.79
C VAL A 670 -24.81 23.67 -26.11
N ILE A 671 -25.75 23.50 -25.18
CA ILE A 671 -26.20 24.51 -24.23
C ILE A 671 -25.97 23.96 -22.84
N SER A 672 -25.21 24.65 -22.01
CA SER A 672 -24.79 24.12 -20.71
C SER A 672 -24.78 25.16 -19.61
N SER A 673 -24.97 24.71 -18.37
CA SER A 673 -24.60 25.50 -17.18
C SER A 673 -23.08 25.69 -17.09
N ALA A 674 -22.62 26.89 -16.71
CA ALA A 674 -21.22 27.20 -16.50
C ALA A 674 -20.74 26.62 -15.15
N VAL A 675 -20.37 25.34 -15.12
CA VAL A 675 -19.95 24.61 -13.91
C VAL A 675 -18.70 23.75 -14.16
N GLY A 676 -17.76 23.76 -13.24
CA GLY A 676 -16.54 22.95 -13.29
C GLY A 676 -15.83 23.06 -14.64
N GLY A 677 -15.35 21.95 -15.18
CA GLY A 677 -14.61 21.88 -16.45
C GLY A 677 -15.45 22.14 -17.71
N VAL A 678 -16.74 22.43 -17.61
CA VAL A 678 -17.56 22.85 -18.77
C VAL A 678 -16.97 24.10 -19.42
N THR A 679 -16.46 25.04 -18.64
CA THR A 679 -15.89 26.31 -19.12
C THR A 679 -14.59 26.14 -19.90
N ASP A 680 -13.93 24.99 -19.79
CA ASP A 680 -12.74 24.67 -20.57
C ASP A 680 -13.06 24.28 -22.02
N ILE A 681 -14.28 23.80 -22.28
CA ILE A 681 -14.69 23.28 -23.58
C ILE A 681 -15.80 24.10 -24.22
N VAL A 682 -16.68 24.72 -23.42
CA VAL A 682 -17.76 25.57 -23.94
C VAL A 682 -17.39 27.02 -23.72
N HIS A 683 -16.95 27.68 -24.79
CA HIS A 683 -16.73 29.11 -24.84
C HIS A 683 -17.98 29.75 -25.37
N ASP A 684 -18.59 30.62 -24.55
CA ASP A 684 -19.92 31.20 -24.84
C ASP A 684 -19.97 31.88 -26.20
N ASN A 685 -21.00 31.55 -26.96
CA ASN A 685 -21.22 31.99 -28.34
C ASN A 685 -20.09 31.68 -29.34
N GLN A 686 -19.15 30.77 -28.99
CA GLN A 686 -18.11 30.29 -29.89
C GLN A 686 -18.22 28.77 -30.08
N THR A 687 -17.94 27.97 -29.05
CA THR A 687 -18.02 26.50 -29.13
C THR A 687 -19.33 25.95 -28.54
N GLY A 688 -20.21 26.81 -28.03
CA GLY A 688 -21.50 26.48 -27.46
C GLY A 688 -22.14 27.71 -26.81
N LEU A 689 -23.20 27.49 -26.03
CA LEU A 689 -23.84 28.52 -25.25
C LEU A 689 -23.82 28.19 -23.76
N LEU A 690 -23.42 29.16 -22.93
CA LEU A 690 -23.34 29.03 -21.49
C LEU A 690 -24.45 29.80 -20.78
N THR A 691 -25.03 29.21 -19.74
CA THR A 691 -25.86 29.90 -18.76
C THR A 691 -25.05 30.16 -17.49
N LYS A 692 -25.51 31.08 -16.63
CA LYS A 692 -24.79 31.43 -15.38
C LYS A 692 -24.70 30.28 -14.39
N GLY A 693 -25.54 29.27 -14.54
CA GLY A 693 -25.58 28.09 -13.68
C GLY A 693 -26.85 27.28 -13.91
N PRO A 694 -27.06 26.18 -13.18
CA PRO A 694 -28.16 25.27 -13.39
C PRO A 694 -29.54 25.92 -13.10
N ASP A 695 -29.63 26.95 -12.28
CA ASP A 695 -30.89 27.64 -11.93
C ASP A 695 -31.24 28.80 -12.86
N ASP A 696 -30.40 29.08 -13.87
CA ASP A 696 -30.62 30.16 -14.83
C ASP A 696 -31.57 29.74 -15.97
N ILE A 697 -32.85 29.55 -15.63
CA ILE A 697 -33.86 29.09 -16.58
C ILE A 697 -34.06 30.08 -17.76
N GLU A 698 -33.97 31.40 -17.50
CA GLU A 698 -34.04 32.43 -18.53
C GLU A 698 -32.85 32.36 -19.49
N GLY A 699 -31.64 32.10 -18.96
CA GLY A 699 -30.44 31.89 -19.78
C GLY A 699 -30.59 30.69 -20.70
N PHE A 700 -31.07 29.54 -20.18
CA PHE A 700 -31.36 28.36 -21.02
C PHE A 700 -32.38 28.64 -22.09
N THR A 701 -33.50 29.32 -21.73
CA THR A 701 -34.57 29.65 -22.67
C THR A 701 -34.07 30.61 -23.77
N SER A 702 -33.26 31.60 -23.40
CA SER A 702 -32.65 32.56 -24.34
C SER A 702 -31.67 31.88 -25.30
N ALA A 703 -30.83 30.97 -24.77
CA ALA A 703 -29.86 30.18 -25.56
C ALA A 703 -30.60 29.30 -26.60
N ILE A 704 -31.66 28.61 -26.18
CA ILE A 704 -32.47 27.79 -27.07
C ILE A 704 -33.10 28.69 -28.19
N ARG A 705 -33.68 29.82 -27.81
CA ARG A 705 -34.26 30.79 -28.77
C ARG A 705 -33.19 31.28 -29.76
N HIS A 706 -32.01 31.65 -29.28
CA HIS A 706 -30.90 32.08 -30.14
C HIS A 706 -30.54 31.04 -31.21
N LEU A 707 -30.40 29.77 -30.82
CA LEU A 707 -30.12 28.68 -31.76
C LEU A 707 -31.31 28.40 -32.72
N MET A 708 -32.54 28.67 -32.31
CA MET A 708 -33.72 28.54 -33.19
C MET A 708 -33.73 29.65 -34.24
N ASP A 709 -33.47 30.89 -33.85
CA ASP A 709 -33.66 32.09 -34.66
C ASP A 709 -32.52 32.32 -35.65
N SER A 710 -31.28 31.95 -35.29
CA SER A 710 -30.08 32.17 -36.11
C SER A 710 -29.46 30.86 -36.62
N LEU A 711 -29.79 30.49 -37.87
CA LEU A 711 -29.15 29.34 -38.52
C LEU A 711 -27.64 29.58 -38.77
N ASP A 712 -27.24 30.80 -39.07
CA ASP A 712 -25.87 31.15 -39.40
C ASP A 712 -24.98 31.06 -38.14
N ASP A 713 -25.47 31.56 -36.98
CA ASP A 713 -24.77 31.37 -35.70
C ASP A 713 -24.66 29.90 -35.31
N ARG A 714 -25.76 29.15 -35.46
CA ARG A 714 -25.76 27.71 -35.17
C ARG A 714 -24.71 26.96 -36.01
N ARG A 715 -24.62 27.27 -37.30
CA ARG A 715 -23.60 26.69 -38.20
C ARG A 715 -22.20 27.11 -37.84
N ARG A 716 -22.01 28.35 -37.45
CA ARG A 716 -20.71 28.86 -37.00
C ARG A 716 -20.29 28.11 -35.71
N ILE A 717 -21.14 28.08 -34.70
CA ILE A 717 -20.89 27.37 -33.43
C ILE A 717 -20.57 25.91 -33.68
N ILE A 718 -21.29 25.21 -34.56
CA ILE A 718 -21.05 23.82 -34.89
C ILE A 718 -19.60 23.63 -35.46
N ARG A 719 -19.17 24.49 -36.37
CA ARG A 719 -17.82 24.39 -36.97
C ARG A 719 -16.76 24.72 -35.97
N ASP A 720 -16.89 25.82 -35.25
CA ASP A 720 -15.89 26.28 -34.28
C ASP A 720 -15.75 25.25 -33.14
N ALA A 721 -16.85 24.65 -32.68
CA ALA A 721 -16.84 23.58 -31.68
C ALA A 721 -16.18 22.30 -32.17
N TYR A 722 -16.44 21.90 -33.43
CA TYR A 722 -15.84 20.71 -34.02
C TYR A 722 -14.32 20.87 -34.16
N ASP A 723 -13.88 22.03 -34.73
CA ASP A 723 -12.45 22.30 -34.91
C ASP A 723 -11.72 22.38 -33.57
N PHE A 724 -12.32 23.02 -32.57
CA PHE A 724 -11.79 23.06 -31.21
C PHE A 724 -11.67 21.66 -30.60
N ALA A 725 -12.74 20.85 -30.70
CA ALA A 725 -12.75 19.51 -30.13
C ALA A 725 -11.70 18.59 -30.76
N ILE A 726 -11.44 18.69 -32.07
CA ILE A 726 -10.37 17.95 -32.73
C ILE A 726 -9.01 18.39 -32.21
N ALA A 727 -8.76 19.70 -32.12
CA ALA A 727 -7.48 20.24 -31.73
C ALA A 727 -7.07 19.86 -30.27
N GLN A 728 -8.03 19.90 -29.34
CA GLN A 728 -7.79 19.70 -27.91
C GLN A 728 -8.04 18.27 -27.46
N HIS A 729 -9.07 17.61 -28.01
CA HIS A 729 -9.58 16.31 -27.59
C HIS A 729 -9.40 15.21 -28.65
N GLY A 730 -8.49 15.41 -29.58
CA GLY A 730 -8.09 14.39 -30.56
C GLY A 730 -7.10 13.39 -29.97
N TRP A 731 -7.09 12.19 -30.54
CA TRP A 731 -6.18 11.11 -30.09
C TRP A 731 -4.71 11.52 -30.15
N THR A 732 -4.27 12.18 -31.24
CA THR A 732 -2.87 12.64 -31.41
C THR A 732 -2.45 13.62 -30.32
N SER A 733 -3.32 14.52 -29.88
CA SER A 733 -3.03 15.46 -28.80
C SER A 733 -2.89 14.73 -27.46
N PHE A 734 -3.76 13.77 -27.21
CA PHE A 734 -3.73 12.96 -25.98
C PHE A 734 -2.50 12.04 -25.94
N SER A 735 -2.17 11.32 -27.01
CA SER A 735 -0.97 10.45 -27.06
C SER A 735 0.30 11.24 -26.74
N ARG A 736 0.43 12.47 -27.26
CA ARG A 736 1.58 13.33 -26.94
C ARG A 736 1.66 13.66 -25.44
N LEU A 737 0.53 13.90 -24.76
CA LEU A 737 0.50 14.11 -23.31
C LEU A 737 0.89 12.84 -22.54
N VAL A 738 0.51 11.65 -23.05
CA VAL A 738 0.91 10.36 -22.46
C VAL A 738 2.41 10.10 -22.65
N ASP A 739 2.98 10.50 -23.78
CA ASP A 739 4.44 10.42 -24.01
C ASP A 739 5.25 11.18 -22.96
N GLU A 740 4.68 12.23 -22.34
CA GLU A 740 5.33 13.00 -21.27
C GLU A 740 5.29 12.28 -19.90
N LEU A 741 4.54 11.19 -19.77
CA LEU A 741 4.51 10.39 -18.52
C LEU A 741 5.78 9.55 -18.35
N THR A 742 6.53 9.32 -19.39
CA THR A 742 7.75 8.48 -19.45
C THR A 742 9.05 9.27 -19.75
#